data_9b2676f73d48d90134187bd8c81f7c1f
#
_entry.id   9b2676f73d48d90134187bd8c81f7c1f
#
_cell.length_a   1.000
_cell.length_b   1.000
_cell.length_c   1.000
_cell.angle_alpha   90.00
_cell.angle_beta   90.00
_cell.angle_gamma   90.00
#
_symmetry.space_group_name_H-M   'P 1'
#
loop_
_entity.id
_entity.type
_entity.pdbx_description
1 polymer ?
#
loop_
_entity_poly.entity_id
_entity_poly.type
_entity_poly.pdbx_seq_one_letter_code
_entity_poly.pdbx_strand_id
1 'polypeptide(L)'
;MLALALCLFTVPFSRYVSPRAVVNGYEVYLAWLPLSVMLAAVLLFGRRAVIPVLISIIVTNIYNLQLTALQHVILVCCQTFPVFAACGLLRLVIGPRWRHSVPNKYIGMRIFWLGFMVPVGIKLLMYLAGYLFDFPVAVSTFFGEGSAIYNIIDIQSLICAALIFTMMFYYPLRMIMNPGYARVFWRRSLKPFLFNKKPLFIIVWLTLLVLFIAILCAPFESPIIAGYLMPIVFILFTLGISRLSYALISLLWAVSALMLLTYNYNFLNGVETGYSLSFILSVLISFAICLLYMSKIYRRSEWMKQGWQERALTDPLTGLPNIRALEDYLQDHPDAKVCCLRMDNLEFLSRHYGILMRVHCKRSVTATLQPYLQHEEKLFQLPGSELVVVLLGPEPSERLQYMVDHLNSRKIIWNKTALDIEFGAAWGEVEGGEHLHPMLGQLSWLAEQSCATHRVLGLTNSLETVSGQTTDRVLMLGRIKRALEEGGLRLYAQPIQNAQGKGYYEILTRIESEGEIITPDRFIPLVAQFNLSHRFDMSVVESLLEWLKNHPEPHAETRFSVNLMPLTLMQKEAASEIIQLFERYFVSPNAVVIEITEEQAFSNSGASIKNIQTLREYGFRIAIDDFGTGYANYERLKRLQADIIKIDGCFVKDICSDSMDAMIVQSICNLAKTKSLCVVAEYVETPEQREMLLRFGVDYLQGYLIGKPAPLSELQA
;
A
#
# COMPACT_ATOMS: atom_id res chain seq x y z
N MET A 1 46.65 -16.96 -18.04
CA MET A 1 47.47 -17.89 -17.22
C MET A 1 46.64 -18.67 -16.19
N LEU A 2 45.98 -18.01 -15.22
CA LEU A 2 45.20 -18.71 -14.18
C LEU A 2 44.11 -19.65 -14.72
N ALA A 3 43.34 -19.20 -15.75
CA ALA A 3 42.32 -20.02 -16.39
C ALA A 3 42.90 -21.29 -17.05
N LEU A 4 44.08 -21.16 -17.67
CA LEU A 4 44.76 -22.30 -18.29
C LEU A 4 45.24 -23.30 -17.23
N ALA A 5 45.90 -22.84 -16.17
CA ALA A 5 46.36 -23.69 -15.08
C ALA A 5 45.19 -24.44 -14.40
N LEU A 6 44.08 -23.73 -14.14
CA LEU A 6 42.89 -24.36 -13.56
C LEU A 6 42.26 -25.41 -14.50
N CYS A 7 42.15 -25.13 -15.81
CA CYS A 7 41.59 -26.08 -16.76
C CYS A 7 42.53 -27.31 -16.94
N LEU A 8 43.85 -27.10 -17.05
CA LEU A 8 44.83 -28.19 -17.17
C LEU A 8 44.83 -29.15 -15.98
N PHE A 9 44.50 -28.67 -14.80
CA PHE A 9 44.36 -29.53 -13.61
C PHE A 9 42.97 -30.16 -13.55
N THR A 10 41.89 -29.34 -13.68
CA THR A 10 40.54 -29.82 -13.39
C THR A 10 39.94 -30.72 -14.45
N VAL A 11 40.30 -30.59 -15.75
CA VAL A 11 39.75 -31.43 -16.82
C VAL A 11 40.27 -32.85 -16.73
N PRO A 12 41.59 -33.13 -16.64
CA PRO A 12 42.11 -34.49 -16.44
C PRO A 12 41.60 -35.09 -15.12
N PHE A 13 41.66 -34.34 -14.02
CA PHE A 13 41.14 -34.78 -12.73
C PHE A 13 39.66 -35.19 -12.81
N SER A 14 38.82 -34.39 -13.46
CA SER A 14 37.39 -34.69 -13.63
C SER A 14 37.16 -35.98 -14.42
N ARG A 15 37.99 -36.27 -15.43
CA ARG A 15 37.89 -37.52 -16.18
C ARG A 15 38.22 -38.70 -15.31
N TYR A 16 39.24 -38.60 -14.47
CA TYR A 16 39.66 -39.68 -13.56
C TYR A 16 38.56 -39.98 -12.54
N VAL A 17 37.93 -38.98 -11.98
CA VAL A 17 36.84 -39.08 -10.98
C VAL A 17 35.48 -39.38 -11.60
N SER A 18 35.35 -39.39 -12.93
CA SER A 18 34.08 -39.66 -13.59
C SER A 18 33.55 -41.04 -13.24
N PRO A 19 32.32 -41.14 -12.66
CA PRO A 19 31.77 -42.45 -12.24
C PRO A 19 31.44 -43.32 -13.46
N ARG A 20 31.72 -44.63 -13.34
CA ARG A 20 31.52 -45.61 -14.38
C ARG A 20 30.80 -46.83 -13.81
N ALA A 21 30.15 -47.58 -14.70
CA ALA A 21 29.55 -48.86 -14.40
C ALA A 21 29.85 -49.87 -15.51
N VAL A 22 29.88 -51.14 -15.19
CA VAL A 22 30.01 -52.21 -16.17
C VAL A 22 28.63 -52.84 -16.38
N VAL A 23 28.13 -52.80 -17.60
CA VAL A 23 26.84 -53.36 -17.98
C VAL A 23 27.02 -54.23 -19.21
N ASN A 24 26.64 -55.50 -19.13
CA ASN A 24 26.88 -56.52 -20.18
C ASN A 24 28.32 -56.60 -20.64
N GLY A 25 29.28 -56.40 -19.74
CA GLY A 25 30.72 -56.46 -20.04
C GLY A 25 31.31 -55.20 -20.66
N TYR A 26 30.50 -54.15 -20.89
CA TYR A 26 30.94 -52.85 -21.39
C TYR A 26 31.02 -51.80 -20.27
N GLU A 27 32.14 -51.07 -20.20
CA GLU A 27 32.32 -49.97 -19.27
C GLU A 27 31.66 -48.71 -19.86
N VAL A 28 30.68 -48.15 -19.14
CA VAL A 28 29.96 -46.95 -19.53
C VAL A 28 30.10 -45.84 -18.49
N TYR A 29 30.19 -44.58 -18.95
CA TYR A 29 30.20 -43.45 -18.03
C TYR A 29 28.76 -43.16 -17.53
N LEU A 30 28.60 -43.09 -16.22
CA LEU A 30 27.34 -42.64 -15.60
C LEU A 30 27.22 -41.11 -15.61
N ALA A 31 28.34 -40.42 -15.56
CA ALA A 31 28.45 -38.98 -15.78
C ALA A 31 29.85 -38.63 -16.32
N TRP A 32 29.95 -38.04 -17.50
CA TRP A 32 31.22 -37.59 -18.08
C TRP A 32 31.58 -36.19 -17.55
N LEU A 33 32.24 -36.11 -16.38
CA LEU A 33 32.53 -34.87 -15.66
C LEU A 33 33.40 -33.85 -16.40
N PRO A 34 34.25 -34.17 -17.40
CA PRO A 34 34.94 -33.18 -18.19
C PRO A 34 33.99 -32.15 -18.83
N LEU A 35 32.77 -32.57 -19.24
CA LEU A 35 31.74 -31.63 -19.74
C LEU A 35 31.35 -30.61 -18.68
N SER A 36 31.20 -31.03 -17.43
CA SER A 36 30.86 -30.13 -16.31
C SER A 36 31.93 -29.06 -16.10
N VAL A 37 33.22 -29.44 -16.20
CA VAL A 37 34.35 -28.50 -16.08
C VAL A 37 34.38 -27.54 -17.25
N MET A 38 34.19 -28.02 -18.50
CA MET A 38 34.15 -27.19 -19.69
C MET A 38 33.04 -26.16 -19.60
N LEU A 39 31.83 -26.58 -19.24
CA LEU A 39 30.70 -25.67 -19.02
C LEU A 39 31.00 -24.64 -17.92
N ALA A 40 31.52 -25.07 -16.76
CA ALA A 40 31.90 -24.18 -15.68
C ALA A 40 32.95 -23.16 -16.10
N ALA A 41 33.98 -23.58 -16.82
CA ALA A 41 35.03 -22.69 -17.35
C ALA A 41 34.51 -21.67 -18.33
N VAL A 42 33.70 -22.08 -19.32
CA VAL A 42 33.11 -21.16 -20.32
C VAL A 42 32.13 -20.21 -19.68
N LEU A 43 31.35 -20.64 -18.70
CA LEU A 43 30.44 -19.79 -17.93
C LEU A 43 31.17 -18.74 -17.09
N LEU A 44 32.33 -19.06 -16.53
CA LEU A 44 33.15 -18.15 -15.71
C LEU A 44 33.99 -17.18 -16.54
N PHE A 45 34.78 -17.72 -17.49
CA PHE A 45 35.78 -16.95 -18.24
C PHE A 45 35.27 -16.43 -19.59
N GLY A 46 34.15 -16.96 -20.08
CA GLY A 46 33.59 -16.58 -21.37
C GLY A 46 34.48 -16.93 -22.54
N ARG A 47 34.67 -16.00 -23.48
CA ARG A 47 35.52 -16.20 -24.67
C ARG A 47 36.97 -16.52 -24.31
N ARG A 48 37.46 -16.08 -23.13
CA ARG A 48 38.81 -16.35 -22.64
C ARG A 48 39.01 -17.83 -22.20
N ALA A 49 37.91 -18.58 -22.06
CA ALA A 49 37.98 -20.03 -21.75
C ALA A 49 38.27 -20.89 -22.96
N VAL A 50 38.10 -20.41 -24.20
CA VAL A 50 38.18 -21.21 -25.42
C VAL A 50 39.54 -21.92 -25.51
N ILE A 51 40.63 -21.15 -25.50
CA ILE A 51 41.99 -21.71 -25.60
C ILE A 51 42.35 -22.63 -24.44
N PRO A 52 42.12 -22.22 -23.14
CA PRO A 52 42.36 -23.12 -22.01
C PRO A 52 41.62 -24.46 -22.09
N VAL A 53 40.35 -24.43 -22.47
CA VAL A 53 39.51 -25.65 -22.56
C VAL A 53 40.00 -26.53 -23.74
N LEU A 54 40.30 -25.97 -24.89
CA LEU A 54 40.84 -26.72 -26.05
C LEU A 54 42.17 -27.43 -25.69
N ILE A 55 43.14 -26.69 -25.12
CA ILE A 55 44.41 -27.27 -24.74
C ILE A 55 44.23 -28.39 -23.71
N SER A 56 43.38 -28.15 -22.67
CA SER A 56 43.16 -29.13 -21.62
C SER A 56 42.52 -30.44 -22.12
N ILE A 57 41.53 -30.33 -23.03
CA ILE A 57 40.88 -31.49 -23.65
C ILE A 57 41.86 -32.23 -24.58
N ILE A 58 42.66 -31.50 -25.38
CA ILE A 58 43.69 -32.10 -26.28
C ILE A 58 44.66 -32.91 -25.41
N VAL A 59 45.24 -32.31 -24.38
CA VAL A 59 46.17 -32.99 -23.45
C VAL A 59 45.52 -34.22 -22.83
N THR A 60 44.28 -34.10 -22.36
CA THR A 60 43.54 -35.19 -21.72
C THR A 60 43.27 -36.34 -22.73
N ASN A 61 42.95 -36.05 -23.98
CA ASN A 61 42.66 -37.05 -24.97
C ASN A 61 43.94 -37.75 -25.48
N ILE A 62 45.02 -37.01 -25.73
CA ILE A 62 46.32 -37.57 -26.12
C ILE A 62 46.85 -38.54 -25.06
N TYR A 63 46.72 -38.16 -23.77
CA TYR A 63 47.22 -39.03 -22.69
C TYR A 63 46.40 -40.32 -22.56
N ASN A 64 45.09 -40.31 -22.85
CA ASN A 64 44.21 -41.46 -22.57
C ASN A 64 43.80 -42.27 -23.82
N LEU A 65 43.98 -41.75 -25.04
CA LEU A 65 43.46 -42.37 -26.25
C LEU A 65 44.60 -42.48 -27.31
N GLN A 66 44.75 -43.65 -27.89
CA GLN A 66 45.69 -43.89 -29.00
C GLN A 66 44.98 -43.61 -30.34
N LEU A 67 44.95 -42.33 -30.76
CA LEU A 67 44.33 -41.88 -31.97
C LEU A 67 45.35 -41.17 -32.90
N THR A 68 45.07 -41.14 -34.20
CA THR A 68 45.84 -40.31 -35.12
C THR A 68 45.61 -38.81 -34.87
N ALA A 69 46.50 -37.96 -35.34
CA ALA A 69 46.37 -36.51 -35.17
C ALA A 69 45.04 -35.96 -35.70
N LEU A 70 44.57 -36.44 -36.85
CA LEU A 70 43.29 -36.03 -37.45
C LEU A 70 42.11 -36.47 -36.58
N GLN A 71 42.10 -37.72 -36.11
CA GLN A 71 41.05 -38.25 -35.25
C GLN A 71 40.97 -37.49 -33.91
N HIS A 72 42.13 -37.07 -33.35
CA HIS A 72 42.15 -36.20 -32.14
C HIS A 72 41.49 -34.84 -32.40
N VAL A 73 41.82 -34.21 -33.54
CA VAL A 73 41.20 -32.91 -33.88
C VAL A 73 39.70 -33.06 -34.01
N ILE A 74 39.23 -34.06 -34.73
CA ILE A 74 37.80 -34.32 -34.92
C ILE A 74 37.10 -34.55 -33.57
N LEU A 75 37.66 -35.41 -32.70
CA LEU A 75 37.10 -35.68 -31.39
C LEU A 75 37.01 -34.40 -30.53
N VAL A 76 38.08 -33.60 -30.51
CA VAL A 76 38.10 -32.34 -29.75
C VAL A 76 37.06 -31.37 -30.31
N CYS A 77 36.91 -31.28 -31.61
CA CYS A 77 35.85 -30.44 -32.22
C CYS A 77 34.47 -30.93 -31.81
N CYS A 78 34.17 -32.21 -31.85
CA CYS A 78 32.88 -32.77 -31.42
C CYS A 78 32.57 -32.47 -29.96
N GLN A 79 33.58 -32.57 -29.07
CA GLN A 79 33.41 -32.33 -27.64
C GLN A 79 33.25 -30.86 -27.25
N THR A 80 33.90 -29.93 -27.97
CA THR A 80 34.01 -28.53 -27.56
C THR A 80 33.10 -27.58 -28.31
N PHE A 81 32.84 -27.81 -29.61
CA PHE A 81 32.02 -26.91 -30.43
C PHE A 81 30.61 -26.72 -29.90
N PRO A 82 29.82 -27.74 -29.51
CA PRO A 82 28.48 -27.56 -28.95
C PRO A 82 28.49 -26.75 -27.63
N VAL A 83 29.52 -26.89 -26.80
CA VAL A 83 29.68 -26.14 -25.57
C VAL A 83 29.86 -24.66 -25.86
N PHE A 84 30.75 -24.29 -26.80
CA PHE A 84 31.01 -22.92 -27.14
C PHE A 84 29.82 -22.28 -27.89
N ALA A 85 29.18 -23.01 -28.77
CA ALA A 85 28.00 -22.56 -29.50
C ALA A 85 26.83 -22.26 -28.56
N ALA A 86 26.47 -23.21 -27.68
CA ALA A 86 25.38 -23.03 -26.76
C ALA A 86 25.63 -21.91 -25.73
N CYS A 87 26.83 -21.82 -25.17
CA CYS A 87 27.18 -20.74 -24.25
C CYS A 87 27.25 -19.37 -24.93
N GLY A 88 27.67 -19.35 -26.22
CA GLY A 88 27.65 -18.14 -27.06
C GLY A 88 26.25 -17.64 -27.33
N LEU A 89 25.35 -18.52 -27.75
CA LEU A 89 23.93 -18.22 -28.00
C LEU A 89 23.23 -17.73 -26.71
N LEU A 90 23.45 -18.40 -25.59
CA LEU A 90 22.88 -17.95 -24.31
C LEU A 90 23.34 -16.55 -23.92
N ARG A 91 24.60 -16.19 -24.20
CA ARG A 91 25.10 -14.84 -23.93
C ARG A 91 24.48 -13.78 -24.84
N LEU A 92 24.19 -14.12 -26.08
CA LEU A 92 23.52 -13.24 -27.02
C LEU A 92 22.08 -12.96 -26.59
N VAL A 93 21.36 -13.99 -26.12
CA VAL A 93 19.95 -13.89 -25.72
C VAL A 93 19.76 -13.26 -24.34
N ILE A 94 20.59 -13.66 -23.36
CA ILE A 94 20.40 -13.23 -21.94
C ILE A 94 21.22 -11.96 -21.62
N GLY A 95 22.24 -11.68 -22.43
CA GLY A 95 23.14 -10.55 -22.24
C GLY A 95 24.42 -10.92 -21.46
N PRO A 96 25.45 -10.03 -21.50
CA PRO A 96 26.78 -10.34 -20.96
C PRO A 96 26.87 -10.43 -19.44
N ARG A 97 25.87 -9.90 -18.71
CA ARG A 97 25.84 -9.85 -17.23
C ARG A 97 25.01 -10.94 -16.58
N TRP A 98 24.58 -11.96 -17.31
CA TRP A 98 23.81 -13.03 -16.72
C TRP A 98 24.58 -13.80 -15.63
N ARG A 99 23.86 -14.13 -14.55
CA ARG A 99 24.43 -14.87 -13.40
C ARG A 99 23.93 -16.30 -13.42
N HIS A 100 24.83 -17.24 -13.71
CA HIS A 100 24.47 -18.66 -13.75
C HIS A 100 24.12 -19.25 -12.37
N SER A 101 24.71 -18.72 -11.31
CA SER A 101 24.59 -19.25 -9.94
C SER A 101 23.25 -19.01 -9.24
N VAL A 102 22.26 -18.40 -9.93
CA VAL A 102 20.99 -18.03 -9.30
C VAL A 102 19.84 -18.52 -10.15
N PRO A 103 18.87 -19.29 -9.60
CA PRO A 103 17.64 -19.62 -10.33
C PRO A 103 16.86 -18.34 -10.63
N ASN A 104 16.65 -18.08 -11.90
CA ASN A 104 15.95 -16.88 -12.40
C ASN A 104 14.95 -17.26 -13.50
N LYS A 105 14.34 -16.24 -14.16
CA LYS A 105 13.37 -16.46 -15.25
C LYS A 105 13.93 -17.29 -16.43
N TYR A 106 15.23 -17.31 -16.60
CA TYR A 106 15.91 -18.02 -17.71
C TYR A 106 16.33 -19.46 -17.39
N ILE A 107 15.87 -20.04 -16.27
CA ILE A 107 16.29 -21.39 -15.86
C ILE A 107 15.90 -22.46 -16.89
N GLY A 108 14.71 -22.33 -17.51
CA GLY A 108 14.26 -23.22 -18.58
C GLY A 108 15.19 -23.20 -19.79
N MET A 109 15.60 -22.01 -20.24
CA MET A 109 16.56 -21.85 -21.35
C MET A 109 17.92 -22.45 -21.01
N ARG A 110 18.37 -22.34 -19.73
CA ARG A 110 19.64 -22.94 -19.29
C ARG A 110 19.58 -24.47 -19.31
N ILE A 111 18.48 -25.05 -18.81
CA ILE A 111 18.27 -26.50 -18.86
C ILE A 111 18.24 -26.96 -20.31
N PHE A 112 17.49 -26.28 -21.18
CA PHE A 112 17.36 -26.63 -22.58
C PHE A 112 18.71 -26.53 -23.32
N TRP A 113 19.39 -25.37 -23.29
CA TRP A 113 20.62 -25.19 -24.04
C TRP A 113 21.82 -25.93 -23.44
N LEU A 114 22.06 -25.83 -22.12
CA LEU A 114 23.23 -26.45 -21.50
C LEU A 114 22.99 -27.90 -21.10
N GLY A 115 21.75 -28.22 -20.67
CA GLY A 115 21.42 -29.56 -20.19
C GLY A 115 21.03 -30.54 -21.29
N PHE A 116 20.45 -30.07 -22.42
CA PHE A 116 20.03 -30.94 -23.50
C PHE A 116 20.74 -30.66 -24.82
N MET A 117 20.76 -29.42 -25.32
CA MET A 117 21.34 -29.13 -26.63
C MET A 117 22.84 -29.40 -26.69
N VAL A 118 23.60 -29.15 -25.64
CA VAL A 118 25.03 -29.48 -25.60
C VAL A 118 25.27 -30.98 -25.64
N PRO A 119 24.69 -31.82 -24.76
CA PRO A 119 24.80 -33.27 -24.82
C PRO A 119 24.38 -33.87 -26.16
N VAL A 120 23.22 -33.50 -26.66
CA VAL A 120 22.71 -34.01 -27.93
C VAL A 120 23.62 -33.56 -29.11
N GLY A 121 24.07 -32.28 -29.09
CA GLY A 121 24.98 -31.75 -30.10
C GLY A 121 26.33 -32.47 -30.12
N ILE A 122 26.93 -32.79 -28.94
CA ILE A 122 28.16 -33.58 -28.84
C ILE A 122 27.94 -34.95 -29.48
N LYS A 123 26.88 -35.65 -29.11
CA LYS A 123 26.63 -37.01 -29.60
C LYS A 123 26.30 -37.02 -31.11
N LEU A 124 25.53 -36.03 -31.58
CA LEU A 124 25.21 -35.89 -33.01
C LEU A 124 26.45 -35.64 -33.86
N LEU A 125 27.37 -34.75 -33.40
CA LEU A 125 28.63 -34.54 -34.09
C LEU A 125 29.56 -35.78 -34.04
N MET A 126 29.58 -36.47 -32.93
CA MET A 126 30.31 -37.73 -32.84
C MET A 126 29.74 -38.79 -33.80
N TYR A 127 28.43 -38.93 -33.88
CA TYR A 127 27.75 -39.82 -34.78
C TYR A 127 28.10 -39.49 -36.26
N LEU A 128 28.00 -38.19 -36.61
CA LEU A 128 28.37 -37.75 -37.94
C LEU A 128 29.84 -37.98 -38.26
N ALA A 129 30.72 -37.76 -37.26
CA ALA A 129 32.16 -38.03 -37.44
C ALA A 129 32.45 -39.51 -37.62
N GLY A 130 31.79 -40.42 -36.86
CA GLY A 130 31.91 -41.87 -37.04
C GLY A 130 31.39 -42.39 -38.37
N TYR A 131 30.41 -41.70 -38.99
CA TYR A 131 29.92 -41.99 -40.33
C TYR A 131 30.90 -41.56 -41.42
N LEU A 132 31.64 -40.46 -41.23
CA LEU A 132 32.55 -39.89 -42.23
C LEU A 132 34.00 -40.39 -42.11
N PHE A 133 34.41 -40.86 -40.97
CA PHE A 133 35.80 -41.24 -40.63
C PHE A 133 35.86 -42.54 -39.84
N ASP A 134 36.80 -43.38 -40.13
CA ASP A 134 37.04 -44.60 -39.34
C ASP A 134 37.74 -44.31 -38.00
N PHE A 135 37.25 -44.90 -36.94
CA PHE A 135 37.84 -44.80 -35.61
C PHE A 135 38.24 -46.20 -35.08
N PRO A 136 39.30 -46.30 -34.21
CA PRO A 136 39.65 -47.55 -33.59
C PRO A 136 38.52 -48.17 -32.79
N VAL A 137 38.43 -49.51 -32.75
CA VAL A 137 37.36 -50.25 -32.04
C VAL A 137 37.22 -49.82 -30.59
N ALA A 138 38.31 -49.46 -29.92
CA ALA A 138 38.31 -48.97 -28.54
C ALA A 138 37.48 -47.69 -28.30
N VAL A 139 37.23 -46.93 -29.35
CA VAL A 139 36.43 -45.65 -29.26
C VAL A 139 35.25 -45.61 -30.23
N SER A 140 35.12 -46.64 -31.11
CA SER A 140 34.04 -46.66 -32.13
C SER A 140 32.63 -46.63 -31.51
N THR A 141 32.45 -47.20 -30.32
CA THR A 141 31.19 -47.17 -29.55
C THR A 141 30.74 -45.74 -29.22
N PHE A 142 31.66 -44.79 -28.98
CA PHE A 142 31.34 -43.40 -28.76
C PHE A 142 30.84 -42.69 -30.06
N PHE A 143 31.23 -43.19 -31.21
CA PHE A 143 30.93 -42.67 -32.54
C PHE A 143 29.72 -43.33 -33.22
N GLY A 144 28.96 -44.19 -32.51
CA GLY A 144 27.67 -44.67 -32.99
C GLY A 144 27.62 -46.15 -33.42
N GLU A 145 28.73 -46.92 -33.39
CA GLU A 145 28.75 -48.35 -33.66
C GLU A 145 28.11 -49.25 -32.57
N GLY A 146 27.70 -48.61 -31.44
CA GLY A 146 27.01 -49.32 -30.35
C GLY A 146 25.49 -49.45 -30.59
N SER A 147 24.83 -50.31 -29.79
CA SER A 147 23.38 -50.40 -29.82
C SER A 147 22.70 -49.06 -29.46
N ALA A 148 21.47 -48.85 -29.88
CA ALA A 148 20.71 -47.61 -29.64
C ALA A 148 20.63 -47.28 -28.13
N ILE A 149 20.54 -48.26 -27.27
CA ILE A 149 20.46 -48.07 -25.81
C ILE A 149 21.73 -47.46 -25.22
N TYR A 150 22.92 -47.86 -25.70
CA TYR A 150 24.18 -47.27 -25.22
C TYR A 150 24.34 -45.84 -25.68
N ASN A 151 23.87 -45.46 -26.89
CA ASN A 151 23.83 -44.09 -27.35
C ASN A 151 22.91 -43.22 -26.47
N ILE A 152 21.78 -43.77 -26.01
CA ILE A 152 20.89 -43.08 -25.05
C ILE A 152 21.59 -42.90 -23.69
N ILE A 153 22.26 -43.93 -23.17
CA ILE A 153 23.03 -43.88 -21.91
C ILE A 153 24.12 -42.80 -21.99
N ASP A 154 24.85 -42.72 -23.10
CA ASP A 154 25.86 -41.68 -23.31
C ASP A 154 25.27 -40.26 -23.27
N ILE A 155 24.15 -40.05 -23.94
CA ILE A 155 23.45 -38.75 -23.90
C ILE A 155 23.00 -38.43 -22.45
N GLN A 156 22.44 -39.39 -21.75
CA GLN A 156 22.02 -39.23 -20.35
C GLN A 156 23.19 -38.95 -19.42
N SER A 157 24.34 -39.62 -19.62
CA SER A 157 25.59 -39.36 -18.90
C SER A 157 26.06 -37.91 -19.08
N LEU A 158 26.01 -37.41 -20.33
CA LEU A 158 26.34 -36.01 -20.64
C LEU A 158 25.33 -35.05 -20.02
N ILE A 159 24.02 -35.38 -20.01
CA ILE A 159 22.96 -34.57 -19.37
C ILE A 159 23.17 -34.50 -17.87
N CYS A 160 23.45 -35.65 -17.21
CA CYS A 160 23.79 -35.73 -15.78
C CYS A 160 25.00 -34.82 -15.48
N ALA A 161 26.07 -34.92 -16.27
CA ALA A 161 27.23 -34.07 -16.12
C ALA A 161 26.90 -32.60 -16.22
N ALA A 162 26.12 -32.21 -17.23
CA ALA A 162 25.77 -30.82 -17.49
C ALA A 162 24.82 -30.20 -16.41
N LEU A 163 23.80 -30.95 -15.97
CA LEU A 163 22.77 -30.43 -15.03
C LEU A 163 23.19 -30.53 -13.56
N ILE A 164 23.78 -31.63 -13.15
CA ILE A 164 24.10 -31.94 -11.75
C ILE A 164 25.47 -31.39 -11.36
N PHE A 165 26.49 -31.78 -12.11
CA PHE A 165 27.88 -31.59 -11.68
C PHE A 165 28.51 -30.26 -12.12
N THR A 166 27.93 -29.52 -13.04
CA THR A 166 28.48 -28.20 -13.44
C THR A 166 28.64 -27.26 -12.25
N MET A 167 27.70 -27.30 -11.27
CA MET A 167 27.77 -26.43 -10.09
C MET A 167 28.87 -26.81 -9.13
N MET A 168 29.24 -28.12 -9.07
CA MET A 168 30.30 -28.61 -8.25
C MET A 168 31.68 -28.01 -8.64
N PHE A 169 31.89 -27.72 -9.93
CA PHE A 169 33.11 -27.07 -10.42
C PHE A 169 32.94 -25.54 -10.48
N TYR A 170 31.75 -25.03 -10.81
CA TYR A 170 31.51 -23.61 -10.97
C TYR A 170 31.73 -22.82 -9.68
N TYR A 171 31.18 -23.26 -8.53
CA TYR A 171 31.31 -22.51 -7.29
C TYR A 171 32.75 -22.46 -6.75
N PRO A 172 33.52 -23.59 -6.62
CA PRO A 172 34.89 -23.54 -6.18
C PRO A 172 35.79 -22.72 -7.10
N LEU A 173 35.69 -22.90 -8.42
CA LEU A 173 36.49 -22.13 -9.38
C LEU A 173 36.19 -20.63 -9.25
N ARG A 174 34.91 -20.24 -9.06
CA ARG A 174 34.54 -18.86 -8.86
C ARG A 174 35.04 -18.27 -7.56
N MET A 175 35.07 -19.06 -6.47
CA MET A 175 35.62 -18.64 -5.16
C MET A 175 37.14 -18.43 -5.22
N ILE A 176 37.85 -19.32 -5.90
CA ILE A 176 39.32 -19.21 -6.12
C ILE A 176 39.62 -17.92 -6.91
N MET A 177 38.84 -17.63 -7.94
CA MET A 177 39.05 -16.45 -8.78
C MET A 177 38.68 -15.11 -8.18
N ASN A 178 37.67 -15.10 -7.29
CA ASN A 178 37.12 -13.87 -6.74
C ASN A 178 36.95 -13.97 -5.22
N PRO A 179 37.97 -13.53 -4.42
CA PRO A 179 37.88 -13.53 -2.97
C PRO A 179 36.69 -12.75 -2.40
N GLY A 180 36.23 -11.71 -3.11
CA GLY A 180 35.01 -10.97 -2.76
C GLY A 180 33.77 -11.87 -2.86
N TYR A 181 33.70 -12.71 -3.89
CA TYR A 181 32.62 -13.69 -4.02
C TYR A 181 32.70 -14.77 -2.93
N ALA A 182 33.89 -15.24 -2.57
CA ALA A 182 34.09 -16.21 -1.49
C ALA A 182 33.56 -15.66 -0.15
N ARG A 183 33.82 -14.38 0.18
CA ARG A 183 33.25 -13.70 1.36
C ARG A 183 31.73 -13.61 1.33
N VAL A 184 31.14 -13.29 0.17
CA VAL A 184 29.67 -13.26 0.00
C VAL A 184 29.07 -14.66 0.14
N PHE A 185 29.70 -15.68 -0.46
CA PHE A 185 29.27 -17.08 -0.35
C PHE A 185 29.31 -17.56 1.10
N TRP A 186 30.40 -17.25 1.83
CA TRP A 186 30.50 -17.51 3.26
C TRP A 186 29.35 -16.87 4.05
N ARG A 187 29.16 -15.56 3.90
CA ARG A 187 28.12 -14.81 4.66
C ARG A 187 26.70 -15.26 4.35
N ARG A 188 26.38 -15.55 3.09
CA ARG A 188 25.00 -15.84 2.64
C ARG A 188 24.64 -17.33 2.62
N SER A 189 25.62 -18.21 2.54
CA SER A 189 25.36 -19.65 2.37
C SER A 189 25.91 -20.48 3.52
N LEU A 190 27.19 -20.32 3.89
CA LEU A 190 27.81 -21.14 4.91
C LEU A 190 27.56 -20.65 6.33
N LYS A 191 27.69 -19.34 6.59
CA LYS A 191 27.47 -18.80 7.94
C LYS A 191 26.05 -19.08 8.47
N PRO A 192 24.93 -18.84 7.73
CA PRO A 192 23.60 -19.20 8.18
C PRO A 192 23.38 -20.70 8.36
N PHE A 193 24.11 -21.54 7.61
CA PHE A 193 24.05 -22.99 7.75
C PHE A 193 24.75 -23.46 9.04
N LEU A 194 25.95 -22.96 9.34
CA LEU A 194 26.76 -23.37 10.48
C LEU A 194 26.31 -22.72 11.80
N PHE A 195 25.86 -21.48 11.76
CA PHE A 195 25.52 -20.65 12.94
C PHE A 195 24.04 -20.25 12.95
N ASN A 196 23.14 -21.21 12.76
CA ASN A 196 21.71 -20.96 12.79
C ASN A 196 21.21 -20.78 14.24
N LYS A 197 20.27 -19.86 14.45
CA LYS A 197 19.59 -19.67 15.75
C LYS A 197 18.75 -20.90 16.18
N LYS A 198 18.32 -21.74 15.22
CA LYS A 198 17.60 -23.00 15.45
C LYS A 198 18.33 -24.15 14.76
N PRO A 199 19.44 -24.67 15.33
CA PRO A 199 20.30 -25.63 14.67
C PRO A 199 19.69 -27.05 14.56
N LEU A 200 18.73 -27.39 15.41
CA LEU A 200 18.16 -28.74 15.51
C LEU A 200 17.66 -29.26 14.13
N PHE A 201 16.92 -28.44 13.39
CA PHE A 201 16.46 -28.88 12.06
C PHE A 201 17.60 -29.20 11.11
N ILE A 202 18.63 -28.37 11.07
CA ILE A 202 19.77 -28.56 10.16
C ILE A 202 20.57 -29.79 10.56
N ILE A 203 20.77 -30.01 11.85
CA ILE A 203 21.50 -31.18 12.38
C ILE A 203 20.74 -32.47 12.03
N VAL A 204 19.45 -32.54 12.35
CA VAL A 204 18.62 -33.71 12.04
C VAL A 204 18.57 -33.98 10.54
N TRP A 205 18.34 -32.95 9.74
CA TRP A 205 18.29 -33.04 8.29
C TRP A 205 19.59 -33.54 7.69
N LEU A 206 20.73 -32.98 8.12
CA LEU A 206 22.05 -33.40 7.63
C LEU A 206 22.38 -34.81 8.08
N THR A 207 22.09 -35.19 9.32
CA THR A 207 22.31 -36.56 9.84
C THR A 207 21.51 -37.57 9.05
N LEU A 208 20.21 -37.29 8.78
CA LEU A 208 19.39 -38.20 7.97
C LEU A 208 19.90 -38.29 6.52
N LEU A 209 20.30 -37.18 5.92
CA LEU A 209 20.86 -37.17 4.57
C LEU A 209 22.15 -38.03 4.49
N VAL A 210 23.09 -37.81 5.41
CA VAL A 210 24.33 -38.57 5.45
C VAL A 210 24.06 -40.05 5.71
N LEU A 211 23.15 -40.38 6.64
CA LEU A 211 22.76 -41.75 6.96
C LEU A 211 22.18 -42.46 5.74
N PHE A 212 21.22 -41.85 5.03
CA PHE A 212 20.57 -42.48 3.88
C PHE A 212 21.54 -42.62 2.70
N ILE A 213 22.44 -41.68 2.46
CA ILE A 213 23.47 -41.78 1.44
C ILE A 213 24.45 -42.87 1.82
N ALA A 214 24.86 -42.96 3.09
CA ALA A 214 25.78 -44.01 3.56
C ALA A 214 25.17 -45.43 3.39
N ILE A 215 23.86 -45.58 3.69
CA ILE A 215 23.15 -46.87 3.47
C ILE A 215 23.11 -47.20 1.97
N LEU A 216 22.80 -46.23 1.10
CA LEU A 216 22.74 -46.41 -0.35
C LEU A 216 24.12 -46.73 -0.96
N CYS A 217 25.20 -46.26 -0.37
CA CYS A 217 26.58 -46.51 -0.80
C CYS A 217 27.18 -47.81 -0.17
N ALA A 218 26.54 -48.37 0.84
CA ALA A 218 27.05 -49.57 1.54
C ALA A 218 26.79 -50.83 0.71
N PRO A 219 27.67 -51.86 0.79
CA PRO A 219 27.57 -53.08 -0.01
C PRO A 219 26.58 -54.10 0.59
N PHE A 220 25.30 -53.70 0.78
CA PHE A 220 24.27 -54.60 1.31
C PHE A 220 23.58 -55.45 0.26
N GLU A 221 23.83 -55.20 -1.04
CA GLU A 221 23.28 -55.91 -2.19
C GLU A 221 21.75 -56.13 -2.19
N SER A 222 20.98 -55.16 -1.66
CA SER A 222 19.54 -55.26 -1.59
C SER A 222 18.88 -54.28 -2.58
N PRO A 223 18.23 -54.77 -3.64
CA PRO A 223 17.53 -53.89 -4.60
C PRO A 223 16.34 -53.13 -3.99
N ILE A 224 15.75 -53.64 -2.90
CA ILE A 224 14.65 -53.02 -2.19
C ILE A 224 15.09 -51.68 -1.55
N ILE A 225 16.28 -51.62 -1.01
CA ILE A 225 16.83 -50.43 -0.33
C ILE A 225 16.85 -49.23 -1.28
N ALA A 226 17.37 -49.40 -2.48
CA ALA A 226 17.46 -48.30 -3.46
C ALA A 226 16.08 -47.77 -3.85
N GLY A 227 15.11 -48.64 -4.08
CA GLY A 227 13.75 -48.26 -4.49
C GLY A 227 13.03 -47.40 -3.47
N TYR A 228 13.21 -47.63 -2.17
CA TYR A 228 12.54 -46.87 -1.11
C TYR A 228 13.35 -45.68 -0.62
N LEU A 229 14.65 -45.73 -0.53
CA LEU A 229 15.48 -44.67 0.03
C LEU A 229 15.73 -43.54 -0.94
N MET A 230 15.80 -43.76 -2.26
CA MET A 230 16.01 -42.68 -3.23
C MET A 230 14.90 -41.62 -3.22
N PRO A 231 13.59 -41.95 -3.21
CA PRO A 231 12.55 -40.99 -3.04
C PRO A 231 12.65 -40.19 -1.75
N ILE A 232 13.08 -40.82 -0.63
CA ILE A 232 13.26 -40.17 0.66
C ILE A 232 14.39 -39.14 0.61
N VAL A 233 15.54 -39.52 0.00
CA VAL A 233 16.65 -38.58 -0.23
C VAL A 233 16.19 -37.36 -1.05
N PHE A 234 15.37 -37.58 -2.09
CA PHE A 234 14.82 -36.47 -2.88
C PHE A 234 13.89 -35.57 -2.04
N ILE A 235 13.03 -36.17 -1.20
CA ILE A 235 12.16 -35.40 -0.27
C ILE A 235 13.04 -34.59 0.70
N LEU A 236 14.10 -35.15 1.24
CA LEU A 236 15.03 -34.39 2.11
C LEU A 236 15.64 -33.20 1.39
N PHE A 237 16.04 -33.32 0.13
CA PHE A 237 16.54 -32.18 -0.64
C PHE A 237 15.47 -31.14 -0.89
N THR A 238 14.22 -31.52 -1.16
CA THR A 238 13.13 -30.57 -1.32
C THR A 238 12.81 -29.81 -0.04
N LEU A 239 12.83 -30.48 1.12
CA LEU A 239 12.70 -29.85 2.44
C LEU A 239 13.86 -28.88 2.71
N GLY A 240 15.08 -29.25 2.30
CA GLY A 240 16.25 -28.39 2.44
C GLY A 240 16.18 -27.09 1.66
N ILE A 241 15.45 -27.03 0.53
CA ILE A 241 15.28 -25.82 -0.29
C ILE A 241 14.66 -24.67 0.52
N SER A 242 13.81 -24.98 1.50
CA SER A 242 13.13 -23.97 2.34
C SER A 242 14.05 -23.29 3.36
N ARG A 243 15.19 -23.88 3.69
CA ARG A 243 16.06 -23.45 4.80
C ARG A 243 17.49 -23.14 4.36
N LEU A 244 17.92 -23.68 3.23
CA LEU A 244 19.29 -23.56 2.76
C LEU A 244 19.38 -22.72 1.49
N SER A 245 20.54 -22.11 1.26
CA SER A 245 20.78 -21.38 0.01
C SER A 245 20.81 -22.34 -1.19
N TYR A 246 20.32 -21.89 -2.33
CA TYR A 246 20.34 -22.65 -3.58
C TYR A 246 21.76 -23.19 -3.92
N ALA A 247 22.77 -22.36 -3.69
CA ALA A 247 24.16 -22.75 -3.97
C ALA A 247 24.62 -23.93 -3.09
N LEU A 248 24.24 -23.96 -1.84
CA LEU A 248 24.56 -25.02 -0.91
C LEU A 248 23.80 -26.30 -1.24
N ILE A 249 22.49 -26.20 -1.49
CA ILE A 249 21.65 -27.33 -1.91
C ILE A 249 22.19 -27.97 -3.18
N SER A 250 22.53 -27.18 -4.22
CA SER A 250 23.03 -27.69 -5.49
C SER A 250 24.42 -28.35 -5.33
N LEU A 251 25.28 -27.85 -4.45
CA LEU A 251 26.56 -28.47 -4.12
C LEU A 251 26.37 -29.80 -3.36
N LEU A 252 25.54 -29.83 -2.34
CA LEU A 252 25.23 -31.01 -1.58
C LEU A 252 24.60 -32.10 -2.46
N TRP A 253 23.67 -31.70 -3.36
CA TRP A 253 23.08 -32.60 -4.34
C TRP A 253 24.13 -33.19 -5.28
N ALA A 254 25.04 -32.36 -5.83
CA ALA A 254 26.08 -32.82 -6.71
C ALA A 254 27.05 -33.78 -6.00
N VAL A 255 27.45 -33.49 -4.74
CA VAL A 255 28.32 -34.39 -3.94
C VAL A 255 27.58 -35.69 -3.63
N SER A 256 26.33 -35.64 -3.22
CA SER A 256 25.51 -36.82 -2.94
C SER A 256 25.34 -37.70 -4.19
N ALA A 257 25.04 -37.10 -5.32
CA ALA A 257 24.93 -37.81 -6.60
C ALA A 257 26.26 -38.41 -7.03
N LEU A 258 27.37 -37.70 -6.81
CA LEU A 258 28.71 -38.27 -7.09
C LEU A 258 28.98 -39.51 -6.23
N MET A 259 28.69 -39.43 -4.94
CA MET A 259 28.87 -40.60 -4.02
C MET A 259 28.02 -41.78 -4.47
N LEU A 260 26.71 -41.53 -4.78
CA LEU A 260 25.81 -42.59 -5.23
C LEU A 260 26.23 -43.25 -6.55
N LEU A 261 26.76 -42.45 -7.48
CA LEU A 261 27.22 -42.96 -8.77
C LEU A 261 28.63 -43.65 -8.70
N THR A 262 29.46 -43.24 -7.75
CA THR A 262 30.80 -43.84 -7.56
C THR A 262 30.73 -45.11 -6.72
N TYR A 263 30.00 -45.08 -5.61
CA TYR A 263 29.76 -46.22 -4.73
C TYR A 263 28.40 -46.85 -4.99
N ASN A 264 28.23 -47.43 -6.16
CA ASN A 264 26.92 -47.75 -6.74
C ASN A 264 26.40 -49.16 -6.41
N TYR A 265 26.94 -49.81 -5.38
CA TYR A 265 26.60 -51.20 -5.02
C TYR A 265 25.09 -51.43 -4.84
N ASN A 266 24.43 -50.63 -4.03
CA ASN A 266 22.96 -50.70 -3.86
C ASN A 266 22.21 -49.91 -4.90
N PHE A 267 22.75 -48.77 -5.32
CA PHE A 267 22.06 -47.88 -6.25
C PHE A 267 21.85 -48.48 -7.64
N LEU A 268 22.81 -49.30 -8.10
CA LEU A 268 22.74 -50.01 -9.37
C LEU A 268 22.49 -51.53 -9.16
N ASN A 269 22.18 -51.99 -7.95
CA ASN A 269 21.88 -53.39 -7.72
C ASN A 269 20.65 -53.84 -8.49
N GLY A 270 20.72 -54.95 -9.21
CA GLY A 270 19.68 -55.43 -10.11
C GLY A 270 19.65 -54.74 -11.50
N VAL A 271 20.62 -53.85 -11.78
CA VAL A 271 20.81 -53.21 -13.10
C VAL A 271 21.67 -54.10 -13.98
N GLU A 272 21.07 -55.08 -14.61
CA GLU A 272 21.78 -56.03 -15.49
C GLU A 272 21.77 -55.59 -16.95
N THR A 273 20.83 -54.74 -17.33
CA THR A 273 20.62 -54.31 -18.73
C THR A 273 20.83 -52.83 -18.93
N GLY A 274 21.19 -52.45 -20.17
CA GLY A 274 21.23 -51.01 -20.54
C GLY A 274 19.90 -50.29 -20.37
N TYR A 275 18.78 -50.98 -20.48
CA TYR A 275 17.46 -50.38 -20.28
C TYR A 275 17.21 -49.94 -18.82
N SER A 276 17.57 -50.82 -17.86
CA SER A 276 17.45 -50.50 -16.43
C SER A 276 18.41 -49.36 -16.02
N LEU A 277 19.60 -49.29 -16.57
CA LEU A 277 20.54 -48.20 -16.34
C LEU A 277 20.01 -46.88 -16.90
N SER A 278 19.49 -46.90 -18.13
CA SER A 278 18.86 -45.74 -18.77
C SER A 278 17.66 -45.22 -17.97
N PHE A 279 16.85 -46.10 -17.40
CA PHE A 279 15.74 -45.73 -16.52
C PHE A 279 16.23 -45.00 -15.26
N ILE A 280 17.22 -45.55 -14.56
CA ILE A 280 17.79 -44.90 -13.36
C ILE A 280 18.39 -43.53 -13.65
N LEU A 281 19.15 -43.41 -14.74
CA LEU A 281 19.69 -42.10 -15.15
C LEU A 281 18.59 -41.11 -15.51
N SER A 282 17.49 -41.55 -16.13
CA SER A 282 16.32 -40.71 -16.39
C SER A 282 15.67 -40.18 -15.12
N VAL A 283 15.53 -41.03 -14.09
CA VAL A 283 15.00 -40.64 -12.77
C VAL A 283 15.92 -39.62 -12.10
N LEU A 284 17.23 -39.84 -12.15
CA LEU A 284 18.21 -38.90 -11.56
C LEU A 284 18.19 -37.53 -12.26
N ILE A 285 18.06 -37.50 -13.58
CA ILE A 285 17.92 -36.28 -14.39
C ILE A 285 16.60 -35.55 -14.03
N SER A 286 15.52 -36.33 -13.93
CA SER A 286 14.21 -35.77 -13.56
C SER A 286 14.23 -35.10 -12.19
N PHE A 287 14.86 -35.76 -11.19
CA PHE A 287 15.08 -35.20 -9.86
C PHE A 287 15.91 -33.92 -9.88
N ALA A 288 16.97 -33.88 -10.67
CA ALA A 288 17.81 -32.69 -10.82
C ALA A 288 16.99 -31.51 -11.42
N ILE A 289 16.18 -31.76 -12.45
CA ILE A 289 15.31 -30.75 -13.06
C ILE A 289 14.26 -30.27 -12.05
N CYS A 290 13.62 -31.20 -11.32
CA CYS A 290 12.65 -30.87 -10.28
C CYS A 290 13.26 -29.98 -9.18
N LEU A 291 14.45 -30.30 -8.68
CA LEU A 291 15.14 -29.50 -7.68
C LEU A 291 15.45 -28.07 -8.17
N LEU A 292 15.85 -27.93 -9.44
CA LEU A 292 16.08 -26.64 -10.07
C LEU A 292 14.80 -25.80 -10.14
N TYR A 293 13.68 -26.40 -10.56
CA TYR A 293 12.39 -25.71 -10.66
C TYR A 293 11.80 -25.40 -9.28
N MET A 294 11.85 -26.32 -8.31
CA MET A 294 11.40 -26.10 -6.94
C MET A 294 12.17 -24.96 -6.28
N SER A 295 13.47 -24.90 -6.46
CA SER A 295 14.30 -23.79 -5.98
C SER A 295 13.89 -22.44 -6.60
N LYS A 296 13.51 -22.42 -7.88
CA LYS A 296 12.99 -21.22 -8.56
C LYS A 296 11.64 -20.80 -7.99
N ILE A 297 10.71 -21.76 -7.82
CA ILE A 297 9.35 -21.50 -7.31
C ILE A 297 9.42 -20.96 -5.87
N TYR A 298 10.19 -21.66 -5.01
CA TYR A 298 10.36 -21.25 -3.63
C TYR A 298 10.92 -19.84 -3.51
N ARG A 299 11.96 -19.53 -4.28
CA ARG A 299 12.58 -18.22 -4.28
C ARG A 299 11.65 -17.12 -4.80
N ARG A 300 10.81 -17.42 -5.79
CA ARG A 300 9.78 -16.52 -6.29
C ARG A 300 8.71 -16.27 -5.21
N SER A 301 8.30 -17.32 -4.52
CA SER A 301 7.35 -17.25 -3.41
C SER A 301 7.86 -16.38 -2.26
N GLU A 302 9.10 -16.58 -1.83
CA GLU A 302 9.74 -15.76 -0.80
C GLU A 302 9.84 -14.29 -1.21
N TRP A 303 10.24 -14.02 -2.46
CA TRP A 303 10.31 -12.65 -2.97
C TRP A 303 8.92 -11.99 -3.06
N MET A 304 7.91 -12.75 -3.47
CA MET A 304 6.53 -12.27 -3.46
C MET A 304 6.07 -11.99 -2.02
N LYS A 305 6.32 -12.90 -1.08
CA LYS A 305 5.94 -12.74 0.33
C LYS A 305 6.55 -11.48 0.94
N GLN A 306 7.84 -11.21 0.70
CA GLN A 306 8.47 -9.96 1.14
C GLN A 306 7.82 -8.73 0.51
N GLY A 307 7.58 -8.75 -0.80
CA GLY A 307 6.89 -7.65 -1.48
C GLY A 307 5.43 -7.47 -1.03
N TRP A 308 4.76 -8.53 -0.62
CA TRP A 308 3.41 -8.45 -0.03
C TRP A 308 3.45 -7.87 1.39
N GLN A 309 4.44 -8.25 2.20
CA GLN A 309 4.63 -7.67 3.54
C GLN A 309 4.92 -6.17 3.47
N GLU A 310 5.83 -5.72 2.60
CA GLU A 310 6.09 -4.30 2.39
C GLU A 310 4.83 -3.54 1.93
N ARG A 311 4.06 -4.12 0.99
CA ARG A 311 2.79 -3.52 0.53
C ARG A 311 1.69 -3.55 1.58
N ALA A 312 1.67 -4.55 2.46
CA ALA A 312 0.71 -4.63 3.56
C ALA A 312 0.97 -3.57 4.64
N LEU A 313 2.19 -3.07 4.76
CA LEU A 313 2.62 -2.07 5.73
C LEU A 313 2.61 -0.63 5.19
N THR A 314 2.32 -0.44 3.90
CA THR A 314 2.28 0.90 3.28
C THR A 314 0.93 1.17 2.62
N ASP A 315 0.50 2.41 2.64
CA ASP A 315 -0.67 2.85 1.87
C ASP A 315 -0.31 2.97 0.39
N PRO A 316 -1.07 2.34 -0.52
CA PRO A 316 -0.73 2.28 -1.94
C PRO A 316 -0.79 3.62 -2.66
N LEU A 317 -1.57 4.59 -2.17
CA LEU A 317 -1.74 5.91 -2.79
C LEU A 317 -0.68 6.90 -2.32
N THR A 318 -0.46 6.99 -1.02
CA THR A 318 0.51 7.94 -0.44
C THR A 318 1.92 7.37 -0.39
N GLY A 319 2.09 6.04 -0.31
CA GLY A 319 3.37 5.38 -0.07
C GLY A 319 3.86 5.52 1.38
N LEU A 320 3.05 6.08 2.29
CA LEU A 320 3.39 6.21 3.69
C LEU A 320 3.11 4.92 4.47
N PRO A 321 3.86 4.63 5.55
CA PRO A 321 3.56 3.52 6.44
C PRO A 321 2.13 3.66 7.02
N ASN A 322 1.39 2.55 7.03
CA ASN A 322 0.01 2.50 7.51
C ASN A 322 -0.07 2.13 9.02
N ILE A 323 -1.29 1.96 9.53
CA ILE A 323 -1.54 1.63 10.94
C ILE A 323 -0.89 0.30 11.36
N ARG A 324 -0.81 -0.71 10.48
CA ARG A 324 -0.14 -1.98 10.79
C ARG A 324 1.37 -1.79 10.96
N ALA A 325 1.96 -0.91 10.16
CA ALA A 325 3.37 -0.55 10.32
C ALA A 325 3.61 0.22 11.62
N LEU A 326 2.63 0.99 12.10
CA LEU A 326 2.67 1.64 13.42
C LEU A 326 2.63 0.60 14.55
N GLU A 327 1.72 -0.38 14.48
CA GLU A 327 1.63 -1.47 15.44
C GLU A 327 2.94 -2.26 15.55
N ASP A 328 3.50 -2.68 14.41
CA ASP A 328 4.78 -3.39 14.37
C ASP A 328 5.92 -2.52 14.95
N TYR A 329 5.91 -1.22 14.64
CA TYR A 329 6.94 -0.29 15.10
C TYR A 329 6.92 -0.07 16.61
N LEU A 330 5.74 0.04 17.21
CA LEU A 330 5.57 0.24 18.66
C LEU A 330 5.95 -0.99 19.48
N GLN A 331 5.88 -2.21 18.91
CA GLN A 331 6.39 -3.42 19.58
C GLN A 331 7.91 -3.37 19.82
N ASP A 332 8.64 -2.74 18.91
CA ASP A 332 10.09 -2.57 19.05
C ASP A 332 10.48 -1.31 19.87
N HIS A 333 9.53 -0.39 20.09
CA HIS A 333 9.74 0.90 20.77
C HIS A 333 8.62 1.18 21.79
N PRO A 334 8.57 0.47 22.93
CA PRO A 334 7.48 0.56 23.92
C PRO A 334 7.38 1.92 24.62
N ASP A 335 8.48 2.67 24.70
CA ASP A 335 8.55 3.99 25.35
C ASP A 335 8.26 5.17 24.39
N ALA A 336 7.85 4.88 23.16
CA ALA A 336 7.60 5.89 22.14
C ALA A 336 6.30 6.66 22.43
N LYS A 337 6.33 7.97 22.19
CA LYS A 337 5.16 8.84 22.29
C LYS A 337 4.43 8.87 20.95
N VAL A 338 3.14 8.56 20.99
CA VAL A 338 2.27 8.58 19.81
C VAL A 338 1.61 9.94 19.71
N CYS A 339 1.86 10.66 18.63
CA CYS A 339 1.33 12.00 18.39
C CYS A 339 0.38 11.95 17.19
N CYS A 340 -0.89 12.25 17.38
CA CYS A 340 -1.88 12.38 16.32
C CYS A 340 -1.86 13.81 15.78
N LEU A 341 -1.61 13.97 14.49
CA LEU A 341 -1.66 15.23 13.75
C LEU A 341 -2.89 15.23 12.86
N ARG A 342 -3.82 16.14 13.09
CA ARG A 342 -5.03 16.33 12.29
C ARG A 342 -4.85 17.46 11.29
N MET A 343 -5.38 17.27 10.11
CA MET A 343 -5.53 18.28 9.07
C MET A 343 -7.02 18.64 9.00
N ASP A 344 -7.39 19.76 9.58
CA ASP A 344 -8.77 20.21 9.53
C ASP A 344 -9.16 20.64 8.12
N ASN A 345 -10.44 20.62 7.79
CA ASN A 345 -10.98 20.89 6.45
C ASN A 345 -10.51 19.96 5.32
N LEU A 346 -9.56 19.00 5.57
CA LEU A 346 -9.03 18.12 4.53
C LEU A 346 -10.12 17.23 3.90
N GLU A 347 -11.08 16.77 4.68
CA GLU A 347 -12.17 15.94 4.15
C GLU A 347 -13.12 16.76 3.28
N PHE A 348 -13.47 17.95 3.72
CA PHE A 348 -14.26 18.90 2.94
C PHE A 348 -13.57 19.23 1.61
N LEU A 349 -12.31 19.62 1.65
CA LEU A 349 -11.51 19.91 0.47
C LEU A 349 -11.38 18.69 -0.45
N SER A 350 -11.23 17.49 0.12
CA SER A 350 -11.13 16.25 -0.64
C SER A 350 -12.41 15.91 -1.42
N ARG A 351 -13.58 16.26 -0.91
CA ARG A 351 -14.86 16.10 -1.62
C ARG A 351 -14.94 17.00 -2.86
N HIS A 352 -14.34 18.20 -2.81
CA HIS A 352 -14.36 19.16 -3.92
C HIS A 352 -13.24 18.93 -4.93
N TYR A 353 -12.01 18.66 -4.47
CA TYR A 353 -10.81 18.55 -5.31
C TYR A 353 -10.41 17.10 -5.60
N GLY A 354 -11.10 16.13 -5.01
CA GLY A 354 -10.88 14.70 -5.22
C GLY A 354 -9.75 14.10 -4.35
N ILE A 355 -9.65 12.76 -4.39
CA ILE A 355 -8.75 11.99 -3.53
C ILE A 355 -7.26 12.29 -3.77
N LEU A 356 -6.88 12.69 -4.99
CA LEU A 356 -5.47 12.99 -5.31
C LEU A 356 -4.97 14.24 -4.58
N MET A 357 -5.83 15.23 -4.34
CA MET A 357 -5.50 16.39 -3.52
C MET A 357 -5.18 15.96 -2.08
N ARG A 358 -6.01 15.10 -1.48
CA ARG A 358 -5.77 14.55 -0.13
C ARG A 358 -4.43 13.81 -0.04
N VAL A 359 -4.11 12.99 -1.06
CA VAL A 359 -2.81 12.32 -1.16
C VAL A 359 -1.66 13.33 -1.22
N HIS A 360 -1.83 14.40 -2.01
CA HIS A 360 -0.83 15.46 -2.13
C HIS A 360 -0.60 16.18 -0.79
N CYS A 361 -1.68 16.54 -0.09
CA CYS A 361 -1.58 17.19 1.23
C CYS A 361 -0.80 16.31 2.22
N LYS A 362 -1.17 15.03 2.36
CA LYS A 362 -0.47 14.11 3.26
C LYS A 362 1.02 13.96 2.92
N ARG A 363 1.37 13.84 1.63
CA ARG A 363 2.77 13.79 1.19
C ARG A 363 3.52 15.10 1.46
N SER A 364 2.88 16.23 1.22
CA SER A 364 3.47 17.55 1.47
C SER A 364 3.77 17.76 2.95
N VAL A 365 2.81 17.44 3.83
CA VAL A 365 2.99 17.51 5.29
C VAL A 365 4.13 16.60 5.73
N THR A 366 4.16 15.36 5.25
CA THR A 366 5.24 14.41 5.57
C THR A 366 6.61 14.92 5.14
N ALA A 367 6.72 15.45 3.91
CA ALA A 367 7.97 16.02 3.41
C ALA A 367 8.41 17.26 4.21
N THR A 368 7.47 18.08 4.68
CA THR A 368 7.74 19.25 5.52
C THR A 368 8.23 18.85 6.91
N LEU A 369 7.67 17.79 7.50
CA LEU A 369 8.04 17.33 8.84
C LEU A 369 9.29 16.44 8.88
N GLN A 370 9.66 15.79 7.78
CA GLN A 370 10.80 14.87 7.72
C GLN A 370 12.11 15.44 8.28
N PRO A 371 12.49 16.73 8.05
CA PRO A 371 13.71 17.32 8.62
C PRO A 371 13.69 17.49 10.14
N TYR A 372 12.53 17.48 10.77
CA TYR A 372 12.33 17.66 12.21
C TYR A 372 12.34 16.34 12.99
N LEU A 373 12.34 15.20 12.27
CA LEU A 373 12.36 13.88 12.86
C LEU A 373 13.79 13.39 13.07
N GLN A 374 14.05 12.76 14.21
CA GLN A 374 15.31 12.10 14.54
C GLN A 374 15.42 10.74 13.82
N HIS A 375 16.58 10.08 13.89
CA HIS A 375 16.90 8.88 13.10
C HIS A 375 15.92 7.72 13.28
N GLU A 376 15.35 7.56 14.47
CA GLU A 376 14.41 6.48 14.80
C GLU A 376 12.95 6.95 14.86
N GLU A 377 12.66 8.23 14.65
CA GLU A 377 11.30 8.76 14.64
C GLU A 377 10.66 8.61 13.25
N LYS A 378 9.36 8.32 13.21
CA LYS A 378 8.65 8.03 11.95
C LYS A 378 7.25 8.63 11.90
N LEU A 379 6.81 8.84 10.67
CA LEU A 379 5.44 9.24 10.33
C LEU A 379 4.67 8.06 9.77
N PHE A 380 3.41 7.93 10.22
CA PHE A 380 2.47 6.92 9.80
C PHE A 380 1.17 7.57 9.35
N GLN A 381 0.48 6.91 8.42
CA GLN A 381 -0.80 7.39 7.94
C GLN A 381 -1.95 6.64 8.62
N LEU A 382 -2.94 7.40 9.12
CA LEU A 382 -4.25 6.87 9.49
C LEU A 382 -5.26 7.01 8.34
N PRO A 383 -6.35 6.23 8.35
CA PRO A 383 -7.53 6.53 7.54
C PRO A 383 -8.05 7.94 7.88
N GLY A 384 -8.65 8.64 6.91
CA GLY A 384 -9.18 9.98 7.19
C GLY A 384 -8.16 11.11 7.01
N SER A 385 -8.28 12.16 7.80
CA SER A 385 -7.49 13.40 7.73
C SER A 385 -6.25 13.41 8.63
N GLU A 386 -5.98 12.33 9.36
CA GLU A 386 -4.90 12.28 10.33
C GLU A 386 -3.61 11.64 9.77
N LEU A 387 -2.50 12.06 10.41
CA LEU A 387 -1.19 11.41 10.39
C LEU A 387 -0.76 11.13 11.84
N VAL A 388 0.03 10.10 12.03
CA VAL A 388 0.66 9.82 13.33
C VAL A 388 2.15 10.06 13.22
N VAL A 389 2.68 10.87 14.14
CA VAL A 389 4.11 11.08 14.33
C VAL A 389 4.51 10.31 15.59
N VAL A 390 5.50 9.45 15.49
CA VAL A 390 6.06 8.77 16.66
C VAL A 390 7.33 9.50 17.05
N LEU A 391 7.33 10.07 18.24
CA LEU A 391 8.46 10.81 18.81
C LEU A 391 9.10 10.02 19.96
N LEU A 392 10.41 10.20 20.09
CA LEU A 392 11.22 9.63 21.17
C LEU A 392 11.71 10.74 22.10
N GLY A 393 11.64 10.51 23.39
CA GLY A 393 12.12 11.45 24.41
C GLY A 393 11.04 11.89 25.40
N PRO A 394 11.42 12.58 26.49
CA PRO A 394 10.55 12.82 27.64
C PRO A 394 9.48 13.89 27.43
N GLU A 395 9.69 14.88 26.57
CA GLU A 395 8.77 16.01 26.38
C GLU A 395 8.42 16.24 24.90
N PRO A 396 7.41 15.52 24.37
CA PRO A 396 7.01 15.68 22.98
C PRO A 396 6.22 16.98 22.71
N SER A 397 5.63 17.59 23.74
CA SER A 397 4.68 18.70 23.60
C SER A 397 5.28 19.92 22.90
N GLU A 398 6.42 20.40 23.34
CA GLU A 398 7.07 21.59 22.76
C GLU A 398 7.52 21.34 21.31
N ARG A 399 8.12 20.18 21.05
CA ARG A 399 8.54 19.80 19.69
C ARG A 399 7.34 19.66 18.74
N LEU A 400 6.25 19.05 19.23
CA LEU A 400 5.05 18.88 18.46
C LEU A 400 4.35 20.22 18.20
N GLN A 401 4.31 21.13 19.19
CA GLN A 401 3.81 22.50 19.02
C GLN A 401 4.59 23.23 17.92
N TYR A 402 5.92 23.17 17.98
CA TYR A 402 6.76 23.79 16.95
C TYR A 402 6.49 23.23 15.55
N MET A 403 6.27 21.92 15.42
CA MET A 403 5.91 21.28 14.14
C MET A 403 4.55 21.77 13.64
N VAL A 404 3.55 21.89 14.51
CA VAL A 404 2.20 22.38 14.18
C VAL A 404 2.25 23.85 13.76
N ASP A 405 2.94 24.71 14.52
CA ASP A 405 3.09 26.12 14.20
C ASP A 405 3.81 26.33 12.85
N HIS A 406 4.83 25.48 12.58
CA HIS A 406 5.51 25.51 11.29
C HIS A 406 4.58 25.09 10.13
N LEU A 407 3.72 24.11 10.32
CA LEU A 407 2.74 23.69 9.31
C LEU A 407 1.69 24.80 9.09
N ASN A 408 1.16 25.40 10.15
CA ASN A 408 0.17 26.49 10.08
C ASN A 408 0.75 27.78 9.45
N SER A 409 2.05 27.99 9.55
CA SER A 409 2.73 29.12 8.89
C SER A 409 2.90 28.96 7.37
N ARG A 410 2.63 27.75 6.81
CA ARG A 410 2.82 27.43 5.41
C ARG A 410 1.50 27.03 4.74
N LYS A 411 1.27 27.55 3.54
CA LYS A 411 0.11 27.13 2.72
C LYS A 411 0.51 25.99 1.79
N ILE A 412 -0.31 24.93 1.75
CA ILE A 412 -0.15 23.82 0.80
C ILE A 412 -0.75 24.28 -0.54
N ILE A 413 0.02 24.15 -1.63
CA ILE A 413 -0.42 24.57 -2.96
C ILE A 413 -0.87 23.34 -3.75
N TRP A 414 -2.10 23.37 -4.25
CA TRP A 414 -2.68 22.39 -5.16
C TRP A 414 -3.15 23.07 -6.46
N ASN A 415 -2.64 22.64 -7.61
CA ASN A 415 -3.00 23.21 -8.93
C ASN A 415 -2.96 24.74 -8.96
N LYS A 416 -1.93 25.38 -8.38
CA LYS A 416 -1.74 26.83 -8.23
C LYS A 416 -2.71 27.51 -7.25
N THR A 417 -3.56 26.76 -6.56
CA THR A 417 -4.44 27.29 -5.52
C THR A 417 -3.84 26.97 -4.14
N ALA A 418 -3.74 27.98 -3.29
CA ALA A 418 -3.36 27.79 -1.91
C ALA A 418 -4.56 27.21 -1.14
N LEU A 419 -4.36 26.06 -0.51
CA LEU A 419 -5.36 25.41 0.32
C LEU A 419 -5.28 25.98 1.74
N ASP A 420 -6.44 26.24 2.32
CA ASP A 420 -6.56 26.68 3.70
C ASP A 420 -6.80 25.43 4.56
N ILE A 421 -5.72 24.91 5.14
CA ILE A 421 -5.73 23.72 6.01
C ILE A 421 -5.13 24.14 7.33
N GLU A 422 -5.88 23.93 8.40
CA GLU A 422 -5.42 24.12 9.75
C GLU A 422 -4.94 22.80 10.35
N PHE A 423 -3.92 22.89 11.18
CA PHE A 423 -3.28 21.74 11.79
C PHE A 423 -3.43 21.83 13.31
N GLY A 424 -3.91 20.74 13.91
CA GLY A 424 -3.90 20.52 15.34
C GLY A 424 -3.25 19.18 15.66
N ALA A 425 -2.73 19.03 16.89
CA ALA A 425 -2.12 17.79 17.31
C ALA A 425 -2.35 17.46 18.77
N ALA A 426 -2.36 16.18 19.07
CA ALA A 426 -2.39 15.65 20.42
C ALA A 426 -1.40 14.49 20.57
N TRP A 427 -0.92 14.26 21.78
CA TRP A 427 0.05 13.20 22.06
C TRP A 427 -0.35 12.38 23.29
N GLY A 428 0.15 11.14 23.37
CA GLY A 428 -0.03 10.25 24.49
C GLY A 428 1.01 9.14 24.52
N GLU A 429 1.07 8.46 25.66
CA GLU A 429 1.94 7.32 25.93
C GLU A 429 1.17 6.01 25.74
N VAL A 430 1.78 5.04 25.08
CA VAL A 430 1.19 3.70 24.90
C VAL A 430 1.64 2.81 26.05
N GLU A 431 0.76 2.55 27.00
CA GLU A 431 1.00 1.53 28.00
C GLU A 431 0.57 0.16 27.46
N GLY A 432 1.57 -0.66 27.06
CA GLY A 432 1.38 -2.07 26.65
C GLY A 432 0.42 -2.26 25.45
N GLY A 433 0.89 -2.31 24.28
CA GLY A 433 0.30 -2.57 22.93
C GLY A 433 -1.20 -2.89 22.71
N GLU A 434 -1.95 -3.29 23.74
CA GLU A 434 -3.35 -3.71 23.61
C GLU A 434 -4.38 -2.56 23.48
N HIS A 435 -3.99 -1.32 23.79
CA HIS A 435 -4.91 -0.16 23.82
C HIS A 435 -4.66 0.89 22.73
N LEU A 436 -3.86 0.57 21.69
CA LEU A 436 -3.50 1.55 20.65
C LEU A 436 -4.72 2.11 19.90
N HIS A 437 -5.66 1.27 19.47
CA HIS A 437 -6.82 1.74 18.70
C HIS A 437 -7.75 2.68 19.48
N PRO A 438 -8.16 2.37 20.72
CA PRO A 438 -8.92 3.29 21.55
C PRO A 438 -8.17 4.61 21.79
N MET A 439 -6.87 4.54 22.07
CA MET A 439 -6.02 5.72 22.28
C MET A 439 -5.92 6.59 21.04
N LEU A 440 -5.77 6.01 19.84
CA LEU A 440 -5.76 6.77 18.58
C LEU A 440 -7.08 7.52 18.36
N GLY A 441 -8.22 6.94 18.74
CA GLY A 441 -9.52 7.60 18.71
C GLY A 441 -9.55 8.82 19.64
N GLN A 442 -9.03 8.68 20.87
CA GLN A 442 -8.94 9.78 21.85
C GLN A 442 -7.98 10.89 21.37
N LEU A 443 -6.83 10.50 20.84
CA LEU A 443 -5.85 11.45 20.29
C LEU A 443 -6.40 12.19 19.07
N SER A 444 -7.19 11.52 18.21
CA SER A 444 -7.85 12.15 17.06
C SER A 444 -8.84 13.23 17.52
N TRP A 445 -9.62 12.94 18.57
CA TRP A 445 -10.54 13.91 19.16
C TRP A 445 -9.80 15.10 19.81
N LEU A 446 -8.75 14.83 20.58
CA LEU A 446 -7.93 15.90 21.17
C LEU A 446 -7.23 16.75 20.09
N ALA A 447 -6.79 16.14 19.00
CA ALA A 447 -6.21 16.86 17.88
C ALA A 447 -7.22 17.78 17.17
N GLU A 448 -8.51 17.39 17.13
CA GLU A 448 -9.60 18.24 16.67
C GLU A 448 -9.79 19.46 17.59
N GLN A 449 -9.80 19.26 18.91
CA GLN A 449 -9.85 20.37 19.88
C GLN A 449 -8.61 21.27 19.80
N SER A 450 -7.45 20.67 19.50
CA SER A 450 -6.21 21.41 19.28
C SER A 450 -6.28 22.36 18.09
N CYS A 451 -7.02 22.04 17.02
CA CYS A 451 -7.25 22.95 15.89
C CYS A 451 -7.98 24.24 16.38
N ALA A 452 -9.02 24.10 17.19
CA ALA A 452 -9.80 25.22 17.71
C ALA A 452 -9.01 26.09 18.73
N THR A 453 -8.14 25.47 19.53
CA THR A 453 -7.39 26.16 20.60
C THR A 453 -5.99 26.60 20.17
N HIS A 454 -5.53 26.18 19.01
CA HIS A 454 -4.16 26.36 18.49
C HIS A 454 -3.04 25.89 19.45
N ARG A 455 -3.36 24.95 20.37
CA ARG A 455 -2.41 24.39 21.33
C ARG A 455 -2.41 22.87 21.27
N VAL A 456 -1.21 22.30 21.30
CA VAL A 456 -1.05 20.85 21.40
C VAL A 456 -1.57 20.33 22.74
N LEU A 457 -2.37 19.28 22.71
CA LEU A 457 -2.98 18.67 23.88
C LEU A 457 -2.34 17.33 24.20
N GLY A 458 -2.14 17.04 25.47
CA GLY A 458 -1.63 15.75 25.97
C GLY A 458 -2.77 14.88 26.54
N LEU A 459 -2.73 13.58 26.25
CA LEU A 459 -3.61 12.61 26.89
C LEU A 459 -3.10 12.34 28.30
N THR A 460 -3.62 13.07 29.29
CA THR A 460 -3.40 12.78 30.71
C THR A 460 -4.36 11.66 31.14
N ASN A 461 -3.99 10.82 32.10
CA ASN A 461 -4.63 9.56 32.56
C ASN A 461 -6.14 9.59 32.92
N SER A 462 -6.94 10.44 32.30
CA SER A 462 -8.39 10.48 32.44
C SER A 462 -9.08 9.71 31.31
N LEU A 463 -8.83 8.40 31.25
CA LEU A 463 -9.45 7.45 30.30
C LEU A 463 -10.99 7.46 30.34
N GLU A 464 -11.59 7.85 31.47
CA GLU A 464 -13.05 7.85 31.66
C GLU A 464 -13.76 8.99 30.91
N THR A 465 -13.13 10.19 30.78
CA THR A 465 -13.81 11.38 30.26
C THR A 465 -13.95 11.36 28.72
N VAL A 466 -13.01 10.79 28.00
CA VAL A 466 -13.01 10.79 26.52
C VAL A 466 -13.83 9.63 25.94
N SER A 467 -13.83 8.48 26.61
CA SER A 467 -14.69 7.34 26.24
C SER A 467 -16.17 7.68 26.41
N GLY A 468 -16.53 8.42 27.47
CA GLY A 468 -17.89 8.93 27.70
C GLY A 468 -18.35 9.85 26.56
N GLN A 469 -17.55 10.82 26.17
CA GLN A 469 -17.93 11.83 25.15
C GLN A 469 -18.08 11.23 23.76
N THR A 470 -17.27 10.23 23.39
CA THR A 470 -17.42 9.55 22.09
C THR A 470 -18.68 8.69 22.07
N THR A 471 -19.01 8.02 23.15
CA THR A 471 -20.24 7.27 23.32
C THR A 471 -21.45 8.21 23.27
N ASP A 472 -21.38 9.36 23.94
CA ASP A 472 -22.44 10.39 23.93
C ASP A 472 -22.68 10.94 22.50
N ARG A 473 -21.63 11.16 21.70
CA ARG A 473 -21.78 11.60 20.30
C ARG A 473 -22.48 10.54 19.43
N VAL A 474 -22.13 9.26 19.60
CA VAL A 474 -22.78 8.15 18.87
C VAL A 474 -24.25 8.02 19.27
N LEU A 475 -24.53 8.11 20.58
CA LEU A 475 -25.89 8.11 21.10
C LEU A 475 -26.68 9.31 20.59
N MET A 476 -26.09 10.51 20.62
CA MET A 476 -26.70 11.73 20.10
C MET A 476 -27.02 11.61 18.60
N LEU A 477 -26.11 11.06 17.78
CA LEU A 477 -26.37 10.79 16.36
C LEU A 477 -27.55 9.81 16.19
N GLY A 478 -27.63 8.79 17.03
CA GLY A 478 -28.76 7.86 17.05
C GLY A 478 -30.10 8.56 17.36
N ARG A 479 -30.08 9.50 18.31
CA ARG A 479 -31.25 10.33 18.67
C ARG A 479 -31.66 11.25 17.52
N ILE A 480 -30.68 11.93 16.87
CA ILE A 480 -30.94 12.81 15.71
C ILE A 480 -31.58 12.00 14.57
N LYS A 481 -31.03 10.83 14.21
CA LYS A 481 -31.58 9.99 13.15
C LYS A 481 -33.01 9.53 13.44
N ARG A 482 -33.27 9.08 14.66
CA ARG A 482 -34.62 8.68 15.09
C ARG A 482 -35.60 9.86 15.03
N ALA A 483 -35.20 11.04 15.51
CA ALA A 483 -36.04 12.23 15.44
C ALA A 483 -36.40 12.64 14.02
N LEU A 484 -35.47 12.49 13.07
CA LEU A 484 -35.74 12.73 11.64
C LEU A 484 -36.67 11.68 11.00
N GLU A 485 -36.70 10.43 11.54
CA GLU A 485 -37.51 9.33 11.03
C GLU A 485 -38.90 9.25 11.67
N GLU A 486 -38.99 9.57 12.97
CA GLU A 486 -40.18 9.35 13.79
C GLU A 486 -40.93 10.67 14.13
N GLY A 487 -40.50 11.82 13.60
CA GLY A 487 -41.20 13.10 13.79
C GLY A 487 -40.82 13.81 15.08
N GLY A 488 -39.56 13.68 15.56
CA GLY A 488 -39.05 14.37 16.75
C GLY A 488 -38.57 15.81 16.51
N LEU A 489 -38.78 16.40 15.34
CA LEU A 489 -38.48 17.79 15.11
C LEU A 489 -39.54 18.68 15.75
N ARG A 490 -39.09 19.72 16.47
CA ARG A 490 -39.96 20.74 17.04
C ARG A 490 -39.56 22.11 16.49
N LEU A 491 -40.51 22.78 15.86
CA LEU A 491 -40.31 24.11 15.32
C LEU A 491 -40.68 25.14 16.38
N TYR A 492 -39.81 26.11 16.53
CA TYR A 492 -40.01 27.31 17.37
C TYR A 492 -40.03 28.53 16.45
N ALA A 493 -40.84 29.52 16.79
CA ALA A 493 -40.94 30.75 16.07
C ALA A 493 -40.45 31.92 16.92
N GLN A 494 -39.51 32.70 16.38
CA GLN A 494 -39.05 33.94 17.02
C GLN A 494 -39.51 35.15 16.20
N PRO A 495 -40.16 36.17 16.81
CA PRO A 495 -40.66 37.32 16.09
C PRO A 495 -39.54 38.22 15.61
N ILE A 496 -39.68 38.69 14.34
CA ILE A 496 -38.87 39.71 13.67
C ILE A 496 -39.84 40.85 13.35
N GLN A 497 -39.69 42.05 13.95
CA GLN A 497 -40.66 43.11 13.85
C GLN A 497 -40.03 44.45 13.47
N ASN A 498 -40.76 45.22 12.70
CA ASN A 498 -40.43 46.62 12.39
C ASN A 498 -40.83 47.56 13.55
N ALA A 499 -40.58 48.88 13.38
CA ALA A 499 -40.92 49.88 14.39
C ALA A 499 -42.43 49.92 14.74
N GLN A 500 -43.31 49.48 13.82
CA GLN A 500 -44.77 49.45 13.98
C GLN A 500 -45.29 48.11 14.55
N GLY A 501 -44.41 47.17 14.88
CA GLY A 501 -44.79 45.85 15.41
C GLY A 501 -45.29 44.88 14.33
N LYS A 502 -45.15 45.19 13.03
CA LYS A 502 -45.45 44.29 11.93
C LYS A 502 -44.17 43.52 11.52
N GLY A 503 -44.32 42.27 11.14
CA GLY A 503 -43.17 41.48 10.72
C GLY A 503 -43.50 40.01 10.41
N TYR A 504 -42.54 39.15 10.59
CA TYR A 504 -42.59 37.71 10.33
C TYR A 504 -41.84 36.97 11.45
N TYR A 505 -41.73 35.65 11.37
CA TYR A 505 -41.10 34.84 12.39
C TYR A 505 -39.94 34.03 11.79
N GLU A 506 -38.79 33.98 12.49
CA GLU A 506 -37.75 33.01 12.16
C GLU A 506 -38.08 31.67 12.77
N ILE A 507 -37.94 30.63 11.94
CA ILE A 507 -38.09 29.23 12.40
C ILE A 507 -36.79 28.73 12.93
N LEU A 508 -36.79 28.41 14.20
CA LEU A 508 -35.69 27.80 14.93
C LEU A 508 -36.07 26.36 15.28
N THR A 509 -35.13 25.41 15.07
CA THR A 509 -35.40 24.00 15.26
C THR A 509 -34.90 23.50 16.60
N ARG A 510 -35.65 22.59 17.21
CA ARG A 510 -35.25 21.79 18.37
C ARG A 510 -35.48 20.32 18.03
N ILE A 511 -34.74 19.41 18.68
CA ILE A 511 -34.97 17.97 18.57
C ILE A 511 -35.50 17.48 19.93
N GLU A 512 -36.68 16.88 19.93
CA GLU A 512 -37.23 16.19 21.08
C GLU A 512 -36.90 14.69 20.98
N SER A 513 -36.22 14.15 21.97
CA SER A 513 -35.88 12.74 22.06
C SER A 513 -35.91 12.29 23.51
N GLU A 514 -36.64 11.22 23.81
CA GLU A 514 -36.74 10.62 25.13
C GLU A 514 -37.16 11.62 26.23
N GLY A 515 -38.00 12.62 25.87
CA GLY A 515 -38.47 13.68 26.77
C GLY A 515 -37.49 14.83 27.04
N GLU A 516 -36.31 14.80 26.38
CA GLU A 516 -35.32 15.90 26.42
C GLU A 516 -35.40 16.75 25.14
N ILE A 517 -35.36 18.08 25.32
CA ILE A 517 -35.25 19.03 24.20
C ILE A 517 -33.77 19.33 23.96
N ILE A 518 -33.28 18.93 22.80
CA ILE A 518 -31.90 19.15 22.36
C ILE A 518 -31.83 20.45 21.52
N THR A 519 -30.91 21.32 21.90
CA THR A 519 -30.70 22.64 21.25
C THR A 519 -29.77 22.55 20.04
N PRO A 520 -29.84 23.52 19.10
CA PRO A 520 -29.06 23.51 17.85
C PRO A 520 -27.55 23.43 18.04
N ASP A 521 -26.99 24.09 19.03
CA ASP A 521 -25.57 24.06 19.37
C ASP A 521 -25.04 22.65 19.61
N ARG A 522 -25.90 21.73 20.12
CA ARG A 522 -25.55 20.33 20.37
C ARG A 522 -25.70 19.41 19.15
N PHE A 523 -26.70 19.65 18.29
CA PHE A 523 -26.97 18.71 17.19
C PHE A 523 -26.52 19.20 15.80
N ILE A 524 -26.51 20.50 15.52
CA ILE A 524 -26.12 21.04 14.19
C ILE A 524 -24.70 20.61 13.78
N PRO A 525 -23.68 20.66 14.65
CA PRO A 525 -22.34 20.18 14.30
C PRO A 525 -22.33 18.70 13.89
N LEU A 526 -23.12 17.85 14.57
CA LEU A 526 -23.22 16.43 14.25
C LEU A 526 -23.99 16.18 12.95
N VAL A 527 -25.07 16.93 12.69
CA VAL A 527 -25.81 16.88 11.43
C VAL A 527 -24.90 17.20 10.25
N ALA A 528 -24.05 18.23 10.39
CA ALA A 528 -23.08 18.61 9.36
C ALA A 528 -21.98 17.54 9.22
N GLN A 529 -21.37 17.08 10.31
CA GLN A 529 -20.30 16.10 10.32
C GLN A 529 -20.71 14.77 9.68
N PHE A 530 -21.94 14.30 9.94
CA PHE A 530 -22.46 13.03 9.45
C PHE A 530 -23.26 13.13 8.15
N ASN A 531 -23.15 14.26 7.44
CA ASN A 531 -23.77 14.48 6.12
C ASN A 531 -25.30 14.35 6.12
N LEU A 532 -25.94 14.75 7.21
CA LEU A 532 -27.40 14.74 7.36
C LEU A 532 -28.04 16.08 7.03
N SER A 533 -27.27 17.12 6.69
CA SER A 533 -27.72 18.51 6.49
C SER A 533 -28.90 18.61 5.54
N HIS A 534 -28.79 18.01 4.37
CA HIS A 534 -29.85 18.04 3.36
C HIS A 534 -31.16 17.40 3.87
N ARG A 535 -31.06 16.22 4.45
CA ARG A 535 -32.22 15.52 5.02
C ARG A 535 -32.87 16.32 6.15
N PHE A 536 -32.03 16.92 7.00
CA PHE A 536 -32.48 17.79 8.09
C PHE A 536 -33.24 18.99 7.56
N ASP A 537 -32.65 19.77 6.63
CA ASP A 537 -33.29 20.97 6.07
C ASP A 537 -34.59 20.63 5.35
N MET A 538 -34.63 19.54 4.56
CA MET A 538 -35.87 19.10 3.90
C MET A 538 -36.96 18.76 4.91
N SER A 539 -36.62 18.10 6.02
CA SER A 539 -37.56 17.76 7.09
C SER A 539 -38.07 19.01 7.81
N VAL A 540 -37.22 20.03 8.02
CA VAL A 540 -37.63 21.33 8.62
C VAL A 540 -38.60 22.05 7.68
N VAL A 541 -38.24 22.17 6.39
CA VAL A 541 -39.10 22.81 5.38
C VAL A 541 -40.44 22.08 5.28
N GLU A 542 -40.46 20.77 5.19
CA GLU A 542 -41.67 19.97 5.09
C GLU A 542 -42.57 20.12 6.32
N SER A 543 -41.99 20.11 7.53
CA SER A 543 -42.75 20.34 8.79
C SER A 543 -43.38 21.74 8.85
N LEU A 544 -42.66 22.78 8.35
CA LEU A 544 -43.20 24.14 8.26
C LEU A 544 -44.35 24.23 7.25
N LEU A 545 -44.18 23.58 6.08
CA LEU A 545 -45.22 23.59 5.04
C LEU A 545 -46.48 22.86 5.47
N GLU A 546 -46.32 21.75 6.20
CA GLU A 546 -47.44 21.02 6.80
C GLU A 546 -48.22 21.92 7.78
N TRP A 547 -47.50 22.67 8.65
CA TRP A 547 -48.13 23.62 9.56
C TRP A 547 -48.84 24.73 8.80
N LEU A 548 -48.21 25.35 7.77
CA LEU A 548 -48.80 26.43 6.95
C LEU A 548 -50.06 25.96 6.21
N LYS A 549 -50.11 24.75 5.70
CA LYS A 549 -51.28 24.18 5.06
C LYS A 549 -52.47 24.06 6.00
N ASN A 550 -52.21 23.75 7.28
CA ASN A 550 -53.26 23.60 8.27
C ASN A 550 -53.70 24.94 8.91
N HIS A 551 -52.93 26.04 8.68
CA HIS A 551 -53.19 27.37 9.20
C HIS A 551 -53.17 28.43 8.05
N PRO A 552 -54.10 28.33 7.10
CA PRO A 552 -54.11 29.24 5.95
C PRO A 552 -54.56 30.65 6.39
N GLU A 553 -53.71 31.66 6.14
CA GLU A 553 -54.08 33.08 6.26
C GLU A 553 -54.11 33.73 4.87
N PRO A 554 -55.23 34.38 4.48
CA PRO A 554 -55.41 34.79 3.09
C PRO A 554 -54.62 36.04 2.67
N HIS A 555 -53.93 36.75 3.58
CA HIS A 555 -53.38 38.07 3.29
C HIS A 555 -51.94 38.35 3.76
N ALA A 556 -51.21 37.38 4.26
CA ALA A 556 -49.84 37.60 4.72
C ALA A 556 -48.81 37.41 3.59
N GLU A 557 -48.08 38.47 3.24
CA GLU A 557 -47.06 38.44 2.19
C GLU A 557 -45.85 37.57 2.58
N THR A 558 -45.33 37.70 3.81
CA THR A 558 -44.25 36.89 4.36
C THR A 558 -44.57 36.54 5.80
N ARG A 559 -44.55 35.24 6.13
CA ARG A 559 -44.90 34.78 7.48
C ARG A 559 -43.71 34.20 8.23
N PHE A 560 -42.78 33.56 7.54
CA PHE A 560 -41.69 32.88 8.17
C PHE A 560 -40.37 33.05 7.41
N SER A 561 -39.26 32.79 8.11
CA SER A 561 -37.97 32.53 7.49
C SER A 561 -37.41 31.20 7.98
N VAL A 562 -36.59 30.51 7.17
CA VAL A 562 -35.99 29.23 7.48
C VAL A 562 -34.54 29.24 7.03
N ASN A 563 -33.65 28.71 7.91
CA ASN A 563 -32.25 28.57 7.68
C ASN A 563 -31.96 27.33 6.84
N LEU A 564 -31.06 27.44 5.84
CA LEU A 564 -30.51 26.31 5.09
C LEU A 564 -29.02 26.11 5.41
N MET A 565 -28.66 24.90 5.68
CA MET A 565 -27.23 24.53 5.96
C MET A 565 -26.36 24.63 4.71
N PRO A 566 -25.08 25.00 4.82
CA PRO A 566 -24.14 25.13 3.71
C PRO A 566 -24.09 23.89 2.81
N LEU A 567 -24.02 22.69 3.40
CA LEU A 567 -23.95 21.44 2.66
C LEU A 567 -25.21 21.10 1.85
N THR A 568 -26.35 21.64 2.23
CA THR A 568 -27.62 21.48 1.48
C THR A 568 -27.55 22.22 0.16
N LEU A 569 -27.16 23.49 0.18
CA LEU A 569 -27.09 24.32 -1.05
C LEU A 569 -25.98 23.84 -2.01
N MET A 570 -25.02 23.03 -1.56
CA MET A 570 -24.02 22.45 -2.43
C MET A 570 -24.53 21.23 -3.22
N GLN A 571 -25.67 20.67 -2.89
CA GLN A 571 -26.30 19.58 -3.63
C GLN A 571 -26.99 20.11 -4.89
N LYS A 572 -26.77 19.49 -6.03
CA LYS A 572 -27.23 19.98 -7.33
C LYS A 572 -28.74 20.14 -7.46
N GLU A 573 -29.52 19.38 -6.72
CA GLU A 573 -30.98 19.27 -6.85
C GLU A 573 -31.72 19.94 -5.68
N ALA A 574 -31.01 20.55 -4.72
CA ALA A 574 -31.60 21.10 -3.50
C ALA A 574 -32.71 22.14 -3.77
N ALA A 575 -32.47 23.09 -4.68
CA ALA A 575 -33.49 24.11 -5.05
C ALA A 575 -34.73 23.43 -5.66
N SER A 576 -34.55 22.46 -6.54
CA SER A 576 -35.66 21.77 -7.20
C SER A 576 -36.50 20.97 -6.20
N GLU A 577 -35.86 20.33 -5.21
CA GLU A 577 -36.56 19.57 -4.17
C GLU A 577 -37.37 20.50 -3.24
N ILE A 578 -36.79 21.66 -2.85
CA ILE A 578 -37.50 22.65 -2.07
C ILE A 578 -38.72 23.16 -2.85
N ILE A 579 -38.56 23.50 -4.12
CA ILE A 579 -39.67 23.96 -4.98
C ILE A 579 -40.77 22.90 -5.05
N GLN A 580 -40.41 21.62 -5.27
CA GLN A 580 -41.38 20.51 -5.30
C GLN A 580 -42.15 20.35 -3.97
N LEU A 581 -41.51 20.60 -2.82
CA LEU A 581 -42.19 20.59 -1.53
C LEU A 581 -43.25 21.72 -1.49
N PHE A 582 -42.89 22.94 -1.85
CA PHE A 582 -43.84 24.07 -1.87
C PHE A 582 -45.00 23.81 -2.82
N GLU A 583 -44.75 23.23 -4.00
CA GLU A 583 -45.82 22.84 -4.94
C GLU A 583 -46.74 21.74 -4.36
N ARG A 584 -46.14 20.73 -3.69
CA ARG A 584 -46.91 19.64 -3.07
C ARG A 584 -47.85 20.12 -1.96
N TYR A 585 -47.42 21.10 -1.18
CA TYR A 585 -48.21 21.64 -0.07
C TYR A 585 -49.08 22.81 -0.48
N PHE A 586 -48.98 23.30 -1.74
CA PHE A 586 -49.72 24.47 -2.28
C PHE A 586 -49.45 25.74 -1.51
N VAL A 587 -48.20 25.95 -1.06
CA VAL A 587 -47.78 27.16 -0.34
C VAL A 587 -47.05 28.11 -1.30
N SER A 588 -47.37 29.40 -1.24
CA SER A 588 -46.66 30.40 -2.04
C SER A 588 -45.20 30.59 -1.57
N PRO A 589 -44.23 30.69 -2.48
CA PRO A 589 -42.83 30.96 -2.12
C PRO A 589 -42.65 32.28 -1.36
N ASN A 590 -43.52 33.24 -1.58
CA ASN A 590 -43.50 34.55 -0.87
C ASN A 590 -43.77 34.40 0.63
N ALA A 591 -44.38 33.32 1.07
CA ALA A 591 -44.69 33.10 2.49
C ALA A 591 -43.45 32.82 3.34
N VAL A 592 -42.35 32.36 2.71
CA VAL A 592 -41.14 31.94 3.42
C VAL A 592 -39.89 32.55 2.82
N VAL A 593 -39.08 33.18 3.66
CA VAL A 593 -37.74 33.67 3.33
C VAL A 593 -36.74 32.54 3.56
N ILE A 594 -35.83 32.32 2.62
CA ILE A 594 -34.75 31.39 2.78
C ILE A 594 -33.52 32.12 3.35
N GLU A 595 -33.04 31.70 4.48
CA GLU A 595 -31.85 32.27 5.14
C GLU A 595 -30.62 31.43 4.80
N ILE A 596 -29.53 32.10 4.43
CA ILE A 596 -28.23 31.49 4.10
C ILE A 596 -27.11 32.28 4.77
N THR A 597 -26.03 31.64 5.18
CA THR A 597 -24.89 32.35 5.78
C THR A 597 -24.12 33.20 4.78
N GLU A 598 -23.39 34.21 5.27
CA GLU A 598 -22.52 35.06 4.45
C GLU A 598 -21.56 34.25 3.58
N GLU A 599 -20.94 33.20 4.15
CA GLU A 599 -20.00 32.33 3.45
C GLU A 599 -20.64 31.62 2.24
N GLN A 600 -21.89 31.19 2.37
CA GLN A 600 -22.65 30.56 1.28
C GLN A 600 -23.01 31.57 0.17
N ALA A 601 -23.46 32.76 0.55
CA ALA A 601 -23.80 33.81 -0.39
C ALA A 601 -22.61 34.22 -1.28
N PHE A 602 -21.41 34.12 -0.74
CA PHE A 602 -20.16 34.42 -1.43
C PHE A 602 -19.36 33.19 -1.89
N SER A 603 -19.93 32.01 -1.80
CA SER A 603 -19.30 30.78 -2.26
C SER A 603 -19.00 30.82 -3.76
N ASN A 604 -17.84 30.26 -4.15
CA ASN A 604 -17.51 30.02 -5.56
C ASN A 604 -18.08 28.69 -6.08
N SER A 605 -18.88 27.98 -5.30
CA SER A 605 -19.54 26.75 -5.72
C SER A 605 -20.58 27.00 -6.78
N GLY A 606 -20.35 26.47 -7.98
CA GLY A 606 -21.32 26.60 -9.07
C GLY A 606 -22.69 26.00 -8.73
N ALA A 607 -22.76 24.98 -7.86
CA ALA A 607 -24.02 24.40 -7.41
C ALA A 607 -24.77 25.34 -6.47
N SER A 608 -24.11 25.96 -5.47
CA SER A 608 -24.73 26.88 -4.53
C SER A 608 -25.28 28.13 -5.25
N ILE A 609 -24.46 28.73 -6.13
CA ILE A 609 -24.90 29.92 -6.92
C ILE A 609 -26.11 29.56 -7.75
N LYS A 610 -26.12 28.42 -8.43
CA LYS A 610 -27.26 27.99 -9.26
C LYS A 610 -28.51 27.73 -8.43
N ASN A 611 -28.38 27.08 -7.26
CA ASN A 611 -29.52 26.83 -6.38
C ASN A 611 -30.13 28.14 -5.85
N ILE A 612 -29.31 29.08 -5.39
CA ILE A 612 -29.78 30.41 -4.93
C ILE A 612 -30.52 31.14 -6.07
N GLN A 613 -29.94 31.14 -7.27
CA GLN A 613 -30.58 31.76 -8.44
C GLN A 613 -31.90 31.07 -8.78
N THR A 614 -31.95 29.75 -8.80
CA THR A 614 -33.18 28.99 -9.09
C THR A 614 -34.31 29.29 -8.08
N LEU A 615 -33.96 29.34 -6.76
CA LEU A 615 -34.93 29.70 -5.72
C LEU A 615 -35.48 31.11 -5.92
N ARG A 616 -34.61 32.09 -6.23
CA ARG A 616 -35.04 33.48 -6.49
C ARG A 616 -35.90 33.58 -7.75
N GLU A 617 -35.54 32.92 -8.85
CA GLU A 617 -36.32 32.88 -10.09
C GLU A 617 -37.71 32.27 -9.89
N TYR A 618 -37.85 31.33 -8.97
CA TYR A 618 -39.15 30.74 -8.60
C TYR A 618 -40.01 31.68 -7.72
N GLY A 619 -39.38 32.64 -7.05
CA GLY A 619 -40.08 33.68 -6.27
C GLY A 619 -39.77 33.70 -4.78
N PHE A 620 -38.77 32.93 -4.31
CA PHE A 620 -38.27 33.00 -2.92
C PHE A 620 -37.48 34.29 -2.69
N ARG A 621 -37.66 34.89 -1.51
CA ARG A 621 -36.76 35.92 -1.00
C ARG A 621 -35.60 35.26 -0.26
N ILE A 622 -34.39 35.81 -0.44
CA ILE A 622 -33.17 35.31 0.19
C ILE A 622 -32.68 36.32 1.22
N ALA A 623 -32.46 35.87 2.44
CA ALA A 623 -31.79 36.61 3.50
C ALA A 623 -30.36 36.08 3.71
N ILE A 624 -29.42 37.00 3.90
CA ILE A 624 -28.07 36.65 4.30
C ILE A 624 -27.95 36.80 5.81
N ASP A 625 -27.61 35.70 6.46
CA ASP A 625 -27.45 35.61 7.91
C ASP A 625 -25.98 35.83 8.33
N ASP A 626 -25.75 36.19 9.59
CA ASP A 626 -24.44 36.47 10.20
C ASP A 626 -23.58 37.48 9.44
N PHE A 627 -24.23 38.51 8.81
CA PHE A 627 -23.54 39.45 7.95
C PHE A 627 -22.59 40.36 8.72
N GLY A 628 -21.33 40.42 8.26
CA GLY A 628 -20.26 41.23 8.80
C GLY A 628 -19.18 40.44 9.55
N THR A 629 -19.41 39.16 9.85
CA THR A 629 -18.43 38.28 10.52
C THR A 629 -17.42 37.64 9.55
N GLY A 630 -17.71 37.67 8.23
CA GLY A 630 -16.91 37.06 7.17
C GLY A 630 -15.98 38.02 6.43
N TYR A 631 -15.23 37.50 5.43
CA TYR A 631 -14.35 38.26 4.55
C TYR A 631 -15.10 38.99 3.41
N ALA A 632 -16.13 39.77 3.72
CA ALA A 632 -16.84 40.57 2.72
C ALA A 632 -15.89 41.63 2.12
N ASN A 633 -15.63 41.56 0.82
CA ASN A 633 -14.95 42.64 0.11
C ASN A 633 -15.93 43.34 -0.84
N TYR A 634 -15.62 44.60 -1.22
CA TYR A 634 -16.49 45.42 -2.08
C TYR A 634 -16.84 44.77 -3.42
N GLU A 635 -15.99 43.91 -3.97
CA GLU A 635 -16.26 43.19 -5.22
C GLU A 635 -17.34 42.11 -5.03
N ARG A 636 -17.29 41.39 -3.92
CA ARG A 636 -18.30 40.38 -3.56
C ARG A 636 -19.64 41.03 -3.26
N LEU A 637 -19.62 42.11 -2.50
CA LEU A 637 -20.86 42.92 -2.22
C LEU A 637 -21.51 43.42 -3.48
N LYS A 638 -20.76 43.77 -4.52
CA LYS A 638 -21.33 44.19 -5.81
C LYS A 638 -22.14 43.08 -6.50
N ARG A 639 -21.75 41.81 -6.31
CA ARG A 639 -22.41 40.65 -6.90
C ARG A 639 -23.48 40.01 -6.00
N LEU A 640 -23.74 40.61 -4.84
CA LEU A 640 -24.68 40.10 -3.86
C LEU A 640 -26.08 39.94 -4.46
N GLN A 641 -26.63 38.73 -4.41
CA GLN A 641 -27.97 38.36 -4.86
C GLN A 641 -28.83 37.99 -3.65
N ALA A 642 -29.23 38.98 -2.88
CA ALA A 642 -30.10 38.83 -1.72
C ALA A 642 -31.18 39.92 -1.72
N ASP A 643 -32.16 39.74 -0.86
CA ASP A 643 -33.27 40.68 -0.64
C ASP A 643 -33.21 41.26 0.77
N ILE A 644 -32.60 40.53 1.71
CA ILE A 644 -32.51 40.89 3.13
C ILE A 644 -31.05 40.64 3.61
N ILE A 645 -30.58 41.48 4.51
CA ILE A 645 -29.35 41.30 5.28
C ILE A 645 -29.70 41.28 6.76
N LYS A 646 -29.26 40.24 7.49
CA LYS A 646 -29.35 40.14 8.94
C LYS A 646 -27.99 40.48 9.53
N ILE A 647 -27.91 41.51 10.36
CA ILE A 647 -26.69 41.95 11.05
C ILE A 647 -26.51 41.06 12.25
N ASP A 648 -25.35 40.41 12.31
CA ASP A 648 -24.99 39.49 13.41
C ASP A 648 -25.04 40.22 14.77
N GLY A 649 -25.48 39.46 15.79
CA GLY A 649 -25.59 39.93 17.15
C GLY A 649 -24.31 40.43 17.79
N CYS A 650 -23.14 40.02 17.31
CA CYS A 650 -21.82 40.46 17.85
C CYS A 650 -21.65 42.00 17.67
N PHE A 651 -22.19 42.59 16.61
CA PHE A 651 -22.13 44.03 16.36
C PHE A 651 -23.28 44.82 17.04
N VAL A 652 -24.32 44.12 17.45
CA VAL A 652 -25.49 44.73 18.09
C VAL A 652 -25.37 44.73 19.62
N LYS A 653 -24.73 43.73 20.18
CA LYS A 653 -24.61 43.52 21.63
C LYS A 653 -24.02 44.74 22.34
N ASP A 654 -22.92 45.26 21.84
CA ASP A 654 -22.20 46.38 22.47
C ASP A 654 -22.34 47.73 21.69
N ILE A 655 -23.30 47.82 20.79
CA ILE A 655 -23.51 48.98 19.87
C ILE A 655 -23.62 50.33 20.57
N CYS A 656 -24.16 50.38 21.80
CA CYS A 656 -24.31 51.59 22.58
C CYS A 656 -23.02 52.04 23.29
N SER A 657 -22.05 51.11 23.48
CA SER A 657 -20.80 51.36 24.19
C SER A 657 -19.57 51.31 23.28
N ASP A 658 -19.61 50.57 22.19
CA ASP A 658 -18.50 50.46 21.23
C ASP A 658 -18.80 51.32 19.97
N SER A 659 -17.97 52.33 19.75
CA SER A 659 -18.05 53.21 18.58
C SER A 659 -17.74 52.50 17.25
N MET A 660 -16.93 51.42 17.29
CA MET A 660 -16.57 50.61 16.12
C MET A 660 -17.79 49.83 15.64
N ASP A 661 -18.48 49.13 16.54
CA ASP A 661 -19.67 48.35 16.24
C ASP A 661 -20.75 49.25 15.67
N ALA A 662 -20.97 50.42 16.27
CA ALA A 662 -21.91 51.44 15.75
C ALA A 662 -21.54 51.87 14.33
N MET A 663 -20.27 52.09 14.03
CA MET A 663 -19.78 52.46 12.70
C MET A 663 -19.98 51.33 11.69
N ILE A 664 -19.72 50.09 12.07
CA ILE A 664 -19.91 48.87 11.24
C ILE A 664 -21.41 48.77 10.88
N VAL A 665 -22.29 48.78 11.86
CA VAL A 665 -23.75 48.69 11.65
C VAL A 665 -24.24 49.82 10.74
N GLN A 666 -23.82 51.06 10.97
CA GLN A 666 -24.18 52.20 10.13
C GLN A 666 -23.67 52.02 8.67
N SER A 667 -22.47 51.47 8.49
CA SER A 667 -21.89 51.17 7.17
C SER A 667 -22.70 50.10 6.44
N ILE A 668 -23.13 49.05 7.14
CA ILE A 668 -24.00 47.99 6.58
C ILE A 668 -25.36 48.59 6.16
N CYS A 669 -25.99 49.39 7.00
CA CYS A 669 -27.27 50.06 6.67
C CYS A 669 -27.13 50.95 5.43
N ASN A 670 -26.07 51.72 5.31
CA ASN A 670 -25.82 52.57 4.14
C ASN A 670 -25.62 51.75 2.85
N LEU A 671 -24.90 50.64 2.95
CA LEU A 671 -24.70 49.69 1.85
C LEU A 671 -26.02 49.06 1.43
N ALA A 672 -26.81 48.57 2.36
CA ALA A 672 -28.11 47.96 2.14
C ALA A 672 -29.08 48.93 1.46
N LYS A 673 -29.13 50.17 1.92
CA LYS A 673 -29.92 51.22 1.31
C LYS A 673 -29.53 51.49 -0.16
N THR A 674 -28.23 51.49 -0.45
CA THR A 674 -27.74 51.71 -1.83
C THR A 674 -28.14 50.55 -2.76
N LYS A 675 -28.28 49.34 -2.20
CA LYS A 675 -28.67 48.11 -2.92
C LYS A 675 -30.16 47.81 -2.86
N SER A 676 -30.96 48.63 -2.20
CA SER A 676 -32.38 48.40 -1.93
C SER A 676 -32.66 47.08 -1.21
N LEU A 677 -31.78 46.73 -0.26
CA LEU A 677 -31.91 45.55 0.58
C LEU A 677 -32.59 45.93 1.90
N CYS A 678 -33.40 45.03 2.41
CA CYS A 678 -33.98 45.14 3.75
C CYS A 678 -32.94 44.74 4.81
N VAL A 679 -32.90 45.44 5.94
CA VAL A 679 -31.97 45.20 7.02
C VAL A 679 -32.71 44.73 8.27
N VAL A 680 -32.28 43.60 8.79
CA VAL A 680 -32.68 43.04 10.09
C VAL A 680 -31.49 43.14 11.05
N ALA A 681 -31.71 43.58 12.27
CA ALA A 681 -30.66 43.50 13.34
C ALA A 681 -31.07 42.46 14.36
N GLU A 682 -30.13 41.59 14.67
CA GLU A 682 -30.30 40.52 15.63
C GLU A 682 -29.85 40.92 17.05
N TYR A 683 -30.17 40.09 18.03
CA TYR A 683 -29.70 40.21 19.43
C TYR A 683 -30.11 41.57 20.09
N VAL A 684 -31.28 42.08 19.74
CA VAL A 684 -31.81 43.34 20.36
C VAL A 684 -32.41 42.99 21.71
N GLU A 685 -31.74 43.43 22.78
CA GLU A 685 -32.15 43.11 24.16
C GLU A 685 -32.56 44.34 24.97
N THR A 686 -32.10 45.53 24.54
CA THR A 686 -32.39 46.76 25.30
C THR A 686 -33.14 47.83 24.44
N PRO A 687 -33.94 48.71 25.07
CA PRO A 687 -34.58 49.81 24.37
C PRO A 687 -33.59 50.78 23.69
N GLU A 688 -32.40 50.97 24.29
CA GLU A 688 -31.38 51.88 23.78
C GLU A 688 -30.78 51.30 22.48
N GLN A 689 -30.51 49.99 22.42
CA GLN A 689 -30.10 49.33 21.18
C GLN A 689 -31.16 49.51 20.08
N ARG A 690 -32.42 49.23 20.41
CA ARG A 690 -33.54 49.39 19.49
C ARG A 690 -33.62 50.83 18.91
N GLU A 691 -33.51 51.86 19.74
CA GLU A 691 -33.58 53.24 19.29
C GLU A 691 -32.41 53.59 18.37
N MET A 692 -31.20 53.14 18.71
CA MET A 692 -30.00 53.41 17.93
C MET A 692 -30.04 52.71 16.56
N LEU A 693 -30.46 51.45 16.50
CA LEU A 693 -30.61 50.68 15.27
C LEU A 693 -31.64 51.31 14.30
N LEU A 694 -32.79 51.75 14.83
CA LEU A 694 -33.81 52.45 14.04
C LEU A 694 -33.27 53.77 13.48
N ARG A 695 -32.46 54.53 14.24
CA ARG A 695 -31.78 55.73 13.75
C ARG A 695 -30.79 55.46 12.62
N PHE A 696 -30.11 54.30 12.64
CA PHE A 696 -29.20 53.90 11.56
C PHE A 696 -29.93 53.40 10.32
N GLY A 697 -31.26 53.22 10.40
CA GLY A 697 -32.09 52.81 9.26
C GLY A 697 -32.27 51.30 9.13
N VAL A 698 -32.22 50.57 10.24
CA VAL A 698 -32.61 49.17 10.31
C VAL A 698 -34.11 49.05 10.15
N ASP A 699 -34.57 48.14 9.27
CA ASP A 699 -35.97 47.96 8.94
C ASP A 699 -36.72 47.07 9.94
N TYR A 700 -36.06 45.98 10.37
CA TYR A 700 -36.61 45.00 11.31
C TYR A 700 -35.64 44.68 12.43
N LEU A 701 -36.17 44.30 13.56
CA LEU A 701 -35.44 43.97 14.80
C LEU A 701 -35.83 42.59 15.28
N GLN A 702 -34.85 41.84 15.75
CA GLN A 702 -34.99 40.52 16.37
C GLN A 702 -34.19 40.46 17.65
N GLY A 703 -34.72 39.83 18.68
CA GLY A 703 -34.03 39.67 19.96
C GLY A 703 -35.03 39.54 21.10
N TYR A 704 -34.50 39.37 22.32
CA TYR A 704 -35.33 39.09 23.49
C TYR A 704 -36.19 40.30 23.90
N LEU A 705 -35.83 41.50 23.47
CA LEU A 705 -36.69 42.70 23.65
C LEU A 705 -37.96 42.60 22.80
N ILE A 706 -37.88 41.98 21.62
CA ILE A 706 -38.99 41.82 20.69
C ILE A 706 -39.83 40.60 21.07
N GLY A 707 -39.13 39.47 21.31
CA GLY A 707 -39.77 38.26 21.74
C GLY A 707 -38.77 37.08 21.80
N LYS A 708 -38.97 36.16 22.73
CA LYS A 708 -38.22 34.93 22.80
C LYS A 708 -38.78 33.88 21.84
N PRO A 709 -37.95 32.93 21.38
CA PRO A 709 -38.47 31.80 20.62
C PRO A 709 -39.51 31.01 21.42
N ALA A 710 -40.70 30.82 20.83
CA ALA A 710 -41.79 30.04 21.41
C ALA A 710 -42.17 28.86 20.46
N PRO A 711 -42.71 27.73 20.97
CA PRO A 711 -43.15 26.63 20.13
C PRO A 711 -44.10 27.11 19.03
N LEU A 712 -43.90 26.69 17.78
CA LEU A 712 -44.77 27.09 16.65
C LEU A 712 -46.23 26.72 16.90
N SER A 713 -46.48 25.66 17.68
CA SER A 713 -47.82 25.24 18.08
C SER A 713 -48.57 26.24 19.01
N GLU A 714 -47.83 27.16 19.65
CA GLU A 714 -48.39 28.17 20.55
C GLU A 714 -48.70 29.51 19.81
N LEU A 715 -48.25 29.63 18.56
CA LEU A 715 -48.63 30.75 17.71
C LEU A 715 -50.13 30.64 17.43
N GLN A 716 -50.94 31.50 18.10
CA GLN A 716 -52.33 31.65 17.75
C GLN A 716 -52.44 32.26 16.36
N ALA A 717 -53.25 31.65 15.51
CA ALA A 717 -53.56 32.13 14.18
C ALA A 717 -54.23 33.49 14.21
#